data_4e847332601634cf6bfd299a76dbc026
#
_entry.id   4e847332601634cf6bfd299a76dbc026
#
_cell.length_a   1.000
_cell.length_b   1.000
_cell.length_c   1.000
_cell.angle_alpha   90.00
_cell.angle_beta   90.00
_cell.angle_gamma   90.00
#
_symmetry.space_group_name_H-M   'P 1'
#
loop_
_entity.id
_entity.type
_entity.pdbx_description
1 polymer ?
#
loop_
_entity_poly.entity_id
_entity_poly.type
_entity_poly.pdbx_seq_one_letter_code
_entity_poly.pdbx_strand_id
1 'polypeptide(L)'
;MTPEAYREQLLAPLGRRAQSPPAPLPALPPVIWFAPAAAGVHIGLRDLYAAGVQCGHGESLAALASEVATWDARFEAAQDNVSRMDAERAGLIADRERLLEALAAGAKELEQTQHAYQEYGRHLEGELDRSRARTRELEQSTFWRLTYPLRSSVHGAKVMLRSLRGVSHQARLMRPRIATAKHIAREQGMGELARRLWHKAAAGRTASERLVPRQGLEARIGELHVPTSDEPLVSVVIPTYGQDLHTFTCLKALAAEALRVPLEVIVMDDCAPQAAADALREVRGVRFVRNATNLGFVRNCNAGVALARGRYVLFLNNDAVVAPGCLDAMLRLFDERPDAGGVGAKLVYPDGRLQEAGAIVWRDGSAWNDGRDRDPRAPEFNYVREADYCSAACLLVPRDLLLALGTFDERYVPAYCEDADLCFRIREAGRKVYYQPAAEAVHFEGVSHGTSTGSGVKQHQVENQARFFERWRGVLAAHRVNGVLPRLERDRNAQWRVLFVEACMLTPDHDSGSLRTWRLIEEMHALGCKVTFVAENLEKREPYVARLQQMGVEVLYAPYVRSIRALIEERGAEFDVVVLARYYVAAHYIASVRRYAPQALLVLDTIDLHFLRQRRLAALQENASIAQSAEAIYRQEIECIQRCDVTWVVSGVEREILAREVPLATVMIQTNVHEGVTDVPPFAAREGIVFVGGYRHPPNVDAALFLAREIVPLLRERLPGVKTYLLGSNAPRAILELQAEGLEVVGYVPEIEPWLDRCRLSVSPLRYGAGVKGKINQAMSRGLPVVATTPSVEGMHLADGEEVLVADAPGAMADAIVRAYTDEALWNRLSRGGIANVERHFSRTVARASLAELLRLARKKREGKPRSAMHA
;
A
#
# COMPACT_ATOMS: atom_id res chain seq x y z
N MET A 1 -26.34 37.91 -5.42
CA MET A 1 -27.77 38.28 -5.20
C MET A 1 -27.74 39.57 -4.41
N THR A 2 -28.45 40.59 -4.83
CA THR A 2 -28.57 41.85 -4.07
C THR A 2 -29.43 41.60 -2.82
N PRO A 3 -29.25 42.40 -1.74
CA PRO A 3 -30.06 42.27 -0.53
C PRO A 3 -31.59 42.36 -0.79
N GLU A 4 -32.00 43.08 -1.85
CA GLU A 4 -33.40 43.18 -2.25
C GLU A 4 -33.97 41.90 -2.86
N ALA A 5 -33.18 41.19 -3.70
CA ALA A 5 -33.59 39.92 -4.30
C ALA A 5 -33.72 38.81 -3.25
N TYR A 6 -32.90 38.86 -2.19
CA TYR A 6 -33.02 37.94 -1.06
C TYR A 6 -34.23 38.23 -0.19
N ARG A 7 -34.55 39.50 -0.03
CA ARG A 7 -35.75 39.97 0.70
C ARG A 7 -37.04 39.53 0.05
N GLU A 8 -37.13 39.62 -1.28
CA GLU A 8 -38.31 39.12 -2.04
C GLU A 8 -38.49 37.61 -1.92
N GLN A 9 -37.40 36.87 -1.92
CA GLN A 9 -37.45 35.39 -1.81
C GLN A 9 -37.85 34.90 -0.40
N LEU A 10 -37.51 35.66 0.66
CA LEU A 10 -37.87 35.33 2.05
C LEU A 10 -39.32 35.69 2.38
N LEU A 11 -39.85 36.73 1.77
CA LEU A 11 -41.21 37.22 2.03
C LEU A 11 -42.27 36.62 1.11
N ALA A 12 -41.89 36.01 0.00
CA ALA A 12 -42.77 35.34 -0.95
C ALA A 12 -43.66 34.19 -0.36
N PRO A 13 -43.16 33.38 0.61
CA PRO A 13 -44.01 32.35 1.25
C PRO A 13 -45.07 32.96 2.20
N LEU A 14 -44.78 34.07 2.80
CA LEU A 14 -45.69 34.71 3.79
C LEU A 14 -46.88 35.40 3.14
N GLY A 15 -46.74 35.89 1.89
CA GLY A 15 -47.81 36.54 1.12
C GLY A 15 -48.90 35.59 0.54
N ARG A 16 -48.66 34.28 0.50
CA ARG A 16 -49.60 33.31 -0.14
C ARG A 16 -50.58 32.63 0.81
N ARG A 17 -50.56 32.94 2.11
CA ARG A 17 -51.50 32.33 3.10
C ARG A 17 -52.53 33.27 3.70
N ALA A 18 -52.65 34.53 3.21
CA ALA A 18 -53.65 35.45 3.68
C ALA A 18 -54.74 35.70 2.61
N GLN A 19 -55.73 34.85 2.48
CA GLN A 19 -57.00 35.18 1.91
C GLN A 19 -58.01 35.47 3.01
N SER A 20 -57.95 36.65 3.60
CA SER A 20 -58.99 37.40 4.31
C SER A 20 -58.35 38.65 4.89
N PRO A 21 -58.94 39.84 4.77
CA PRO A 21 -58.29 41.04 5.23
C PRO A 21 -58.30 41.08 6.77
N PRO A 22 -57.17 41.18 7.44
CA PRO A 22 -57.11 41.42 8.87
C PRO A 22 -57.28 42.90 9.15
N ALA A 23 -57.84 43.22 10.33
CA ALA A 23 -57.81 44.53 10.91
C ALA A 23 -56.39 45.10 10.99
N PRO A 24 -56.23 46.42 10.92
CA PRO A 24 -54.89 47.05 10.90
C PRO A 24 -54.10 46.69 12.14
N LEU A 25 -53.00 46.03 11.91
CA LEU A 25 -51.98 45.72 12.95
C LEU A 25 -51.28 47.01 13.41
N PRO A 26 -50.98 47.17 14.70
CA PRO A 26 -50.14 48.26 15.17
C PRO A 26 -48.76 48.13 14.49
N ALA A 27 -48.13 49.29 14.17
CA ALA A 27 -46.88 49.43 13.50
C ALA A 27 -45.77 48.57 14.21
N LEU A 28 -45.27 47.56 13.54
CA LEU A 28 -44.09 46.79 14.02
C LEU A 28 -42.85 47.70 13.91
N PRO A 29 -41.94 47.65 14.88
CA PRO A 29 -40.70 48.38 14.80
C PRO A 29 -39.86 47.92 13.60
N PRO A 30 -39.01 48.75 13.01
CA PRO A 30 -38.26 48.45 11.79
C PRO A 30 -37.34 47.25 12.02
N VAL A 31 -37.40 46.28 11.13
CA VAL A 31 -36.46 45.14 11.07
C VAL A 31 -35.11 45.69 10.62
N ILE A 32 -34.09 45.62 11.45
CA ILE A 32 -32.73 46.07 11.14
C ILE A 32 -31.96 44.90 10.56
N TRP A 33 -31.39 45.15 9.36
CA TRP A 33 -30.58 44.18 8.61
C TRP A 33 -29.12 44.27 8.98
N PHE A 34 -28.43 43.12 9.03
CA PHE A 34 -27.03 43.06 9.33
C PHE A 34 -26.18 42.88 8.06
N ALA A 35 -25.13 43.65 7.99
CA ALA A 35 -23.95 43.31 7.20
C ALA A 35 -23.06 42.37 7.99
N PRO A 36 -22.31 41.45 7.34
CA PRO A 36 -21.59 40.38 8.01
C PRO A 36 -20.42 40.80 8.92
N ALA A 37 -20.36 42.02 9.40
CA ALA A 37 -19.19 42.48 10.15
C ALA A 37 -19.51 43.39 11.36
N ALA A 38 -20.73 43.47 11.86
CA ALA A 38 -20.99 44.28 13.05
C ALA A 38 -22.17 43.78 13.89
N ALA A 39 -21.88 43.47 15.11
CA ALA A 39 -22.71 43.37 16.32
C ALA A 39 -24.19 42.98 16.16
N GLY A 40 -24.54 41.84 16.74
CA GLY A 40 -25.87 41.26 16.78
C GLY A 40 -26.95 42.14 17.38
N VAL A 41 -28.13 42.13 16.76
CA VAL A 41 -29.37 42.61 17.35
C VAL A 41 -30.21 41.41 17.78
N HIS A 42 -30.34 41.21 19.08
CA HIS A 42 -31.32 40.28 19.65
C HIS A 42 -32.70 40.96 19.61
N ILE A 43 -33.63 40.40 18.80
CA ILE A 43 -35.05 40.61 19.05
C ILE A 43 -35.40 39.68 20.20
N GLY A 44 -35.72 40.23 21.36
CA GLY A 44 -36.02 39.42 22.53
C GLY A 44 -37.25 38.54 22.25
N LEU A 45 -37.09 37.22 22.29
CA LEU A 45 -38.20 36.24 22.21
C LEU A 45 -39.35 36.59 23.22
N ARG A 46 -39.04 37.27 24.32
CA ARG A 46 -40.01 37.81 25.29
C ARG A 46 -40.96 38.84 24.67
N ASP A 47 -40.48 39.67 23.76
CA ASP A 47 -41.28 40.73 23.18
C ASP A 47 -42.22 40.20 22.10
N LEU A 48 -41.80 39.20 21.35
CA LEU A 48 -42.66 38.47 20.43
C LEU A 48 -43.73 37.62 21.15
N TYR A 49 -43.38 37.00 22.26
CA TYR A 49 -44.31 36.21 23.08
C TYR A 49 -45.37 37.12 23.75
N ALA A 50 -44.95 38.28 24.26
CA ALA A 50 -45.83 39.26 24.88
C ALA A 50 -46.84 39.85 23.86
N ALA A 51 -46.40 40.10 22.66
CA ALA A 51 -47.27 40.58 21.55
C ALA A 51 -48.30 39.52 21.13
N GLY A 52 -47.93 38.24 21.09
CA GLY A 52 -48.77 37.13 20.72
C GLY A 52 -49.84 36.77 21.73
N VAL A 53 -49.54 36.86 22.99
CA VAL A 53 -50.52 36.62 24.07
C VAL A 53 -51.61 37.67 24.09
N GLN A 54 -51.29 38.92 23.75
CA GLN A 54 -52.31 40.00 23.63
C GLN A 54 -53.27 39.82 22.42
N CYS A 55 -52.87 39.06 21.41
CA CYS A 55 -53.69 38.88 20.21
C CYS A 55 -54.49 37.56 20.18
N GLY A 56 -54.44 36.74 21.20
CA GLY A 56 -55.22 35.47 21.25
C GLY A 56 -54.71 34.31 20.44
N HIS A 57 -53.48 34.39 19.96
CA HIS A 57 -52.82 33.36 19.11
C HIS A 57 -51.67 32.67 19.85
N GLY A 58 -51.76 32.45 21.15
CA GLY A 58 -50.71 32.00 22.02
C GLY A 58 -50.02 30.65 21.62
N GLU A 59 -50.78 29.67 21.15
CA GLU A 59 -50.21 28.37 20.77
C GLU A 59 -49.41 28.41 19.45
N SER A 60 -49.91 29.16 18.48
CA SER A 60 -49.18 29.31 17.20
C SER A 60 -47.88 30.12 17.33
N LEU A 61 -47.83 31.06 18.26
CA LEU A 61 -46.67 31.89 18.56
C LEU A 61 -45.66 31.15 19.45
N ALA A 62 -46.09 30.27 20.32
CA ALA A 62 -45.20 29.42 21.08
C ALA A 62 -44.45 28.41 20.22
N ALA A 63 -45.11 27.85 19.20
CA ALA A 63 -44.48 27.00 18.21
C ALA A 63 -43.44 27.77 17.35
N LEU A 64 -43.79 28.99 16.90
CA LEU A 64 -42.88 29.86 16.15
C LEU A 64 -41.68 30.29 17.00
N ALA A 65 -41.89 30.61 18.28
CA ALA A 65 -40.82 30.96 19.21
C ALA A 65 -39.84 29.81 19.47
N SER A 66 -40.37 28.58 19.54
CA SER A 66 -39.54 27.36 19.63
C SER A 66 -38.70 27.12 18.36
N GLU A 67 -39.28 27.39 17.20
CA GLU A 67 -38.60 27.24 15.92
C GLU A 67 -37.50 28.28 15.73
N VAL A 68 -37.77 29.54 16.12
CA VAL A 68 -36.79 30.65 16.14
C VAL A 68 -35.64 30.34 17.10
N ALA A 69 -35.93 29.84 18.31
CA ALA A 69 -34.90 29.46 19.27
C ALA A 69 -33.99 28.33 18.74
N THR A 70 -34.57 27.40 17.96
CA THR A 70 -33.82 26.33 17.32
C THR A 70 -32.93 26.86 16.18
N TRP A 71 -33.41 27.88 15.47
CA TRP A 71 -32.64 28.56 14.41
C TRP A 71 -31.49 29.39 15.00
N ASP A 72 -31.73 30.13 16.11
CA ASP A 72 -30.69 30.91 16.79
C ASP A 72 -29.57 30.00 17.31
N ALA A 73 -29.89 28.88 17.93
CA ALA A 73 -28.88 27.90 18.37
C ALA A 73 -28.08 27.28 17.19
N ARG A 74 -28.72 27.04 16.05
CA ARG A 74 -28.05 26.58 14.83
C ARG A 74 -27.18 27.67 14.20
N PHE A 75 -27.61 28.89 14.26
CA PHE A 75 -26.86 30.05 13.76
C PHE A 75 -25.63 30.33 14.59
N GLU A 76 -25.74 30.32 15.95
CA GLU A 76 -24.59 30.43 16.85
C GLU A 76 -23.58 29.28 16.62
N ALA A 77 -24.03 28.03 16.49
CA ALA A 77 -23.16 26.91 16.18
C ALA A 77 -22.50 27.02 14.80
N ALA A 78 -23.16 27.62 13.82
CA ALA A 78 -22.58 27.91 12.50
C ALA A 78 -21.55 29.04 12.57
N GLN A 79 -21.79 30.09 13.35
CA GLN A 79 -20.85 31.18 13.58
C GLN A 79 -19.58 30.68 14.29
N ASP A 80 -19.72 29.82 15.30
CA ASP A 80 -18.57 29.22 15.99
C ASP A 80 -17.75 28.31 15.06
N ASN A 81 -18.40 27.61 14.12
CA ASN A 81 -17.71 26.82 13.12
C ASN A 81 -16.95 27.72 12.11
N VAL A 82 -17.56 28.82 11.65
CA VAL A 82 -16.89 29.79 10.78
C VAL A 82 -15.69 30.40 11.48
N SER A 83 -15.84 30.79 12.74
CA SER A 83 -14.74 31.38 13.53
C SER A 83 -13.59 30.38 13.75
N ARG A 84 -13.89 29.08 13.96
CA ARG A 84 -12.86 28.03 14.02
C ARG A 84 -12.17 27.83 12.68
N MET A 85 -12.92 27.78 11.58
CA MET A 85 -12.34 27.67 10.23
C MET A 85 -11.45 28.87 9.87
N ASP A 86 -11.83 30.07 10.26
CA ASP A 86 -11.01 31.27 10.04
C ASP A 86 -9.74 31.26 10.90
N ALA A 87 -9.79 30.75 12.13
CA ALA A 87 -8.61 30.54 12.98
C ALA A 87 -7.67 29.45 12.42
N GLU A 88 -8.22 28.34 11.95
CA GLU A 88 -7.43 27.28 11.27
C GLU A 88 -6.81 27.82 9.98
N ARG A 89 -7.55 28.56 9.19
CA ARG A 89 -7.06 29.22 7.97
C ARG A 89 -5.93 30.19 8.26
N ALA A 90 -6.05 31.00 9.31
CA ALA A 90 -4.99 31.91 9.73
C ALA A 90 -3.73 31.14 10.18
N GLY A 91 -3.91 30.03 10.90
CA GLY A 91 -2.82 29.12 11.29
C GLY A 91 -2.09 28.53 10.07
N LEU A 92 -2.84 28.03 9.09
CA LEU A 92 -2.28 27.46 7.85
C LEU A 92 -1.55 28.53 6.99
N ILE A 93 -2.04 29.78 6.99
CA ILE A 93 -1.34 30.89 6.32
C ILE A 93 0.00 31.18 7.00
N ALA A 94 0.02 31.24 8.33
CA ALA A 94 1.24 31.46 9.09
C ALA A 94 2.26 30.32 8.94
N ASP A 95 1.79 29.06 8.87
CA ASP A 95 2.65 27.92 8.61
C ASP A 95 3.20 27.92 7.18
N ARG A 96 2.39 28.31 6.20
CA ARG A 96 2.83 28.49 4.81
C ARG A 96 3.92 29.56 4.70
N GLU A 97 3.77 30.69 5.40
CA GLU A 97 4.77 31.77 5.40
C GLU A 97 6.08 31.29 6.02
N ARG A 98 6.03 30.60 7.16
CA ARG A 98 7.22 29.97 7.78
C ARG A 98 7.93 28.97 6.86
N LEU A 99 7.18 28.16 6.14
CA LEU A 99 7.75 27.22 5.16
C LEU A 99 8.37 27.92 3.96
N LEU A 100 7.79 29.03 3.48
CA LEU A 100 8.35 29.84 2.41
C LEU A 100 9.66 30.53 2.84
N GLU A 101 9.73 31.05 4.06
CA GLU A 101 10.96 31.61 4.63
C GLU A 101 12.06 30.56 4.79
N ALA A 102 11.72 29.37 5.28
CA ALA A 102 12.66 28.25 5.40
C ALA A 102 13.17 27.78 4.02
N LEU A 103 12.30 27.74 3.01
CA LEU A 103 12.69 27.42 1.63
C LEU A 103 13.62 28.48 1.02
N ALA A 104 13.35 29.76 1.29
CA ALA A 104 14.20 30.85 0.80
C ALA A 104 15.59 30.84 1.49
N ALA A 105 15.64 30.55 2.79
CA ALA A 105 16.89 30.38 3.52
C ALA A 105 17.70 29.17 2.99
N GLY A 106 17.06 28.03 2.76
CA GLY A 106 17.69 26.83 2.18
C GLY A 106 18.19 27.04 0.74
N ALA A 107 17.45 27.81 -0.08
CA ALA A 107 17.87 28.19 -1.43
C ALA A 107 19.14 29.05 -1.41
N LYS A 108 19.21 30.00 -0.49
CA LYS A 108 20.38 30.87 -0.31
C LYS A 108 21.62 30.08 0.16
N GLU A 109 21.44 29.13 1.06
CA GLU A 109 22.50 28.24 1.53
C GLU A 109 23.02 27.33 0.40
N LEU A 110 22.11 26.82 -0.44
CA LEU A 110 22.47 26.02 -1.62
C LEU A 110 23.28 26.85 -2.63
N GLU A 111 22.91 28.09 -2.89
CA GLU A 111 23.62 28.99 -3.79
C GLU A 111 25.02 29.31 -3.28
N GLN A 112 25.17 29.59 -1.98
CA GLN A 112 26.46 29.78 -1.34
C GLN A 112 27.35 28.53 -1.44
N THR A 113 26.73 27.36 -1.25
CA THR A 113 27.43 26.08 -1.36
C THR A 113 27.89 25.81 -2.79
N GLN A 114 27.03 26.10 -3.78
CA GLN A 114 27.41 25.98 -5.20
C GLN A 114 28.56 26.91 -5.58
N HIS A 115 28.54 28.15 -5.09
CA HIS A 115 29.63 29.09 -5.35
C HIS A 115 30.96 28.62 -4.75
N ALA A 116 30.94 28.12 -3.51
CA ALA A 116 32.12 27.55 -2.84
C ALA A 116 32.70 26.35 -3.60
N TYR A 117 31.82 25.46 -4.12
CA TYR A 117 32.26 24.34 -4.95
C TYR A 117 32.85 24.75 -6.29
N GLN A 118 32.33 25.79 -6.92
CA GLN A 118 32.89 26.32 -8.18
C GLN A 118 34.28 26.96 -7.93
N GLU A 119 34.47 27.64 -6.81
CA GLU A 119 35.78 28.17 -6.43
C GLU A 119 36.79 27.07 -6.14
N TYR A 120 36.36 26.04 -5.40
CA TYR A 120 37.20 24.89 -5.10
C TYR A 120 37.57 24.11 -6.37
N GLY A 121 36.63 23.96 -7.30
CA GLY A 121 36.89 23.35 -8.63
C GLY A 121 37.95 24.10 -9.43
N ARG A 122 37.85 25.43 -9.50
CA ARG A 122 38.86 26.30 -10.15
C ARG A 122 40.24 26.22 -9.49
N HIS A 123 40.27 26.09 -8.14
CA HIS A 123 41.50 25.92 -7.41
C HIS A 123 42.16 24.57 -7.76
N LEU A 124 41.43 23.47 -7.78
CA LEU A 124 41.92 22.15 -8.15
C LEU A 124 42.41 22.06 -9.62
N GLU A 125 41.71 22.72 -10.53
CA GLU A 125 42.14 22.80 -11.94
C GLU A 125 43.49 23.53 -12.04
N GLY A 126 43.68 24.64 -11.31
CA GLY A 126 44.91 25.38 -11.25
C GLY A 126 46.07 24.58 -10.61
N GLU A 127 45.79 23.71 -9.62
CA GLU A 127 46.78 22.78 -9.03
C GLU A 127 47.16 21.66 -10.00
N LEU A 128 46.16 21.11 -10.71
CA LEU A 128 46.34 20.07 -11.71
C LEU A 128 47.22 20.58 -12.88
N ASP A 129 47.01 21.80 -13.34
CA ASP A 129 47.77 22.40 -14.42
C ASP A 129 49.20 22.72 -13.99
N ARG A 130 49.39 23.20 -12.75
CA ARG A 130 50.73 23.35 -12.14
C ARG A 130 51.48 22.02 -12.03
N SER A 131 50.77 20.96 -11.61
CA SER A 131 51.34 19.62 -11.55
C SER A 131 51.73 19.06 -12.90
N ARG A 132 50.86 19.26 -13.92
CA ARG A 132 51.11 18.88 -15.32
C ARG A 132 52.29 19.65 -15.95
N ALA A 133 52.43 20.94 -15.61
CA ALA A 133 53.57 21.76 -16.08
C ALA A 133 54.86 21.25 -15.47
N ARG A 134 54.89 20.98 -14.16
CA ARG A 134 56.08 20.39 -13.47
C ARG A 134 56.45 19.03 -14.02
N THR A 135 55.46 18.18 -14.31
CA THR A 135 55.72 16.86 -14.92
C THR A 135 56.35 17.00 -16.30
N ARG A 136 55.88 17.94 -17.16
CA ARG A 136 56.41 18.23 -18.48
C ARG A 136 57.84 18.78 -18.41
N GLU A 137 58.12 19.67 -17.44
CA GLU A 137 59.48 20.17 -17.21
C GLU A 137 60.44 19.05 -16.81
N LEU A 138 60.03 18.14 -15.92
CA LEU A 138 60.83 16.99 -15.52
C LEU A 138 61.06 16.02 -16.70
N GLU A 139 60.05 15.74 -17.49
CA GLU A 139 60.15 14.86 -18.69
C GLU A 139 60.99 15.45 -19.80
N GLN A 140 61.14 16.76 -19.90
CA GLN A 140 61.97 17.46 -20.89
C GLN A 140 63.37 17.65 -20.40
N SER A 141 63.69 17.42 -19.13
CA SER A 141 65.04 17.61 -18.61
C SER A 141 66.03 16.58 -19.22
N THR A 142 67.20 17.04 -19.54
CA THR A 142 68.30 16.24 -20.14
C THR A 142 68.66 15.05 -19.26
N PHE A 143 68.61 15.22 -17.93
CA PHE A 143 68.86 14.18 -16.95
C PHE A 143 67.80 13.07 -17.02
N TRP A 144 66.54 13.45 -17.21
CA TRP A 144 65.43 12.52 -17.29
C TRP A 144 65.43 11.66 -18.58
N ARG A 145 65.87 12.25 -19.70
CA ARG A 145 66.05 11.57 -20.99
C ARG A 145 67.20 10.59 -20.97
N LEU A 146 68.37 10.99 -20.42
CA LEU A 146 69.56 10.16 -20.33
C LEU A 146 69.42 8.94 -19.37
N THR A 147 68.59 9.04 -18.34
CA THR A 147 68.42 7.98 -17.36
C THR A 147 67.18 7.08 -17.64
N TYR A 148 66.40 7.37 -18.69
CA TYR A 148 65.22 6.64 -19.07
C TYR A 148 65.43 5.13 -19.29
N PRO A 149 66.43 4.66 -20.02
CA PRO A 149 66.69 3.24 -20.26
C PRO A 149 67.02 2.48 -18.95
N LEU A 150 67.75 3.09 -18.03
CA LEU A 150 68.12 2.46 -16.76
C LEU A 150 66.98 2.40 -15.79
N ARG A 151 66.07 3.41 -15.75
CA ARG A 151 64.93 3.45 -14.87
C ARG A 151 63.79 2.54 -15.34
N SER A 152 63.59 2.41 -16.67
CA SER A 152 62.54 1.50 -17.21
C SER A 152 62.89 0.05 -16.91
N SER A 153 64.18 -0.32 -16.94
CA SER A 153 64.63 -1.68 -16.63
C SER A 153 64.52 -1.99 -15.11
N VAL A 154 64.89 -1.04 -14.23
CA VAL A 154 64.82 -1.19 -12.79
C VAL A 154 63.36 -1.09 -12.26
N HIS A 155 62.54 -0.23 -12.90
CA HIS A 155 61.14 -0.09 -12.58
C HIS A 155 60.35 -1.34 -12.99
N GLY A 156 60.60 -1.86 -14.19
CA GLY A 156 60.04 -3.12 -14.66
C GLY A 156 60.35 -4.30 -13.77
N ALA A 157 61.57 -4.44 -13.35
CA ALA A 157 61.98 -5.50 -12.43
C ALA A 157 61.37 -5.34 -11.00
N LYS A 158 61.31 -4.11 -10.46
CA LYS A 158 60.68 -3.83 -9.13
C LYS A 158 59.17 -3.95 -9.17
N VAL A 159 58.52 -3.56 -10.25
CA VAL A 159 57.08 -3.73 -10.44
C VAL A 159 56.75 -5.22 -10.60
N MET A 160 57.55 -5.97 -11.35
CA MET A 160 57.34 -7.42 -11.56
C MET A 160 57.56 -8.22 -10.23
N LEU A 161 58.51 -7.85 -9.37
CA LEU A 161 58.75 -8.52 -8.10
C LEU A 161 57.81 -8.10 -6.97
N ARG A 162 57.25 -6.89 -6.98
CA ARG A 162 56.22 -6.44 -6.03
C ARG A 162 54.79 -6.86 -6.47
N SER A 163 54.50 -6.94 -7.76
CA SER A 163 53.22 -7.41 -8.29
C SER A 163 52.97 -8.91 -8.12
N LEU A 164 54.02 -9.71 -7.95
CA LEU A 164 53.89 -11.17 -7.79
C LEU A 164 53.58 -11.64 -6.37
N ARG A 165 53.73 -10.83 -5.32
CA ARG A 165 53.50 -11.28 -3.94
C ARG A 165 52.52 -10.49 -3.08
N GLY A 166 52.02 -9.32 -3.51
CA GLY A 166 51.15 -8.50 -2.66
C GLY A 166 49.89 -7.92 -3.34
N VAL A 167 49.90 -7.78 -4.65
CA VAL A 167 48.84 -7.04 -5.38
C VAL A 167 47.73 -7.96 -5.91
N SER A 168 48.01 -9.27 -6.06
CA SER A 168 46.99 -10.20 -6.57
C SER A 168 45.81 -10.38 -5.63
N HIS A 169 45.96 -10.27 -4.34
CA HIS A 169 44.88 -10.45 -3.37
C HIS A 169 44.04 -9.17 -3.17
N GLN A 170 44.68 -8.02 -2.93
CA GLN A 170 43.95 -6.75 -2.74
C GLN A 170 43.34 -6.20 -4.04
N ALA A 171 44.00 -6.37 -5.17
CA ALA A 171 43.44 -5.95 -6.44
C ALA A 171 42.22 -6.81 -6.88
N ARG A 172 42.21 -8.11 -6.54
CA ARG A 172 41.00 -8.95 -6.73
C ARG A 172 39.83 -8.49 -5.85
N LEU A 173 40.09 -8.03 -4.63
CA LEU A 173 39.06 -7.52 -3.69
C LEU A 173 38.60 -6.09 -4.04
N MET A 174 39.45 -5.28 -4.69
CA MET A 174 39.08 -3.92 -5.10
C MET A 174 38.38 -3.85 -6.46
N ARG A 175 38.57 -4.81 -7.35
CA ARG A 175 37.94 -4.85 -8.67
C ARG A 175 36.41 -4.80 -8.63
N PRO A 176 35.69 -5.58 -7.80
CA PRO A 176 34.23 -5.48 -7.69
C PRO A 176 33.80 -4.11 -7.19
N ARG A 177 34.49 -3.54 -6.17
CA ARG A 177 34.16 -2.22 -5.60
C ARG A 177 34.37 -1.07 -6.59
N ILE A 178 35.43 -1.14 -7.39
CA ILE A 178 35.69 -0.16 -8.46
C ILE A 178 34.69 -0.32 -9.61
N ALA A 179 34.34 -1.55 -9.97
CA ALA A 179 33.32 -1.82 -10.96
C ALA A 179 31.95 -1.30 -10.50
N THR A 180 31.57 -1.55 -9.25
CA THR A 180 30.34 -1.04 -8.63
C THR A 180 30.33 0.49 -8.57
N ALA A 181 31.42 1.12 -8.16
CA ALA A 181 31.54 2.58 -8.12
C ALA A 181 31.43 3.20 -9.53
N LYS A 182 32.08 2.59 -10.54
CA LYS A 182 31.97 3.02 -11.92
C LYS A 182 30.58 2.83 -12.50
N HIS A 183 29.89 1.74 -12.12
CA HIS A 183 28.52 1.46 -12.54
C HIS A 183 27.53 2.46 -11.91
N ILE A 184 27.62 2.70 -10.60
CA ILE A 184 26.83 3.72 -9.89
C ILE A 184 27.06 5.11 -10.51
N ALA A 185 28.32 5.47 -10.81
CA ALA A 185 28.65 6.75 -11.43
C ALA A 185 28.09 6.89 -12.85
N ARG A 186 28.03 5.80 -13.62
CA ARG A 186 27.51 5.80 -14.99
C ARG A 186 25.98 5.78 -15.05
N GLU A 187 25.31 4.99 -14.22
CA GLU A 187 23.87 4.78 -14.29
C GLU A 187 23.05 5.68 -13.34
N GLN A 188 23.59 6.05 -12.21
CA GLN A 188 22.92 6.86 -11.18
C GLN A 188 23.52 8.26 -11.01
N GLY A 189 24.58 8.54 -11.75
CA GLY A 189 25.28 9.83 -11.74
C GLY A 189 26.30 9.97 -10.59
N MET A 190 27.29 10.84 -10.82
CA MET A 190 28.34 11.15 -9.84
C MET A 190 27.80 11.71 -8.53
N GLY A 191 26.64 12.39 -8.57
CA GLY A 191 25.97 12.92 -7.37
C GLY A 191 25.52 11.83 -6.40
N GLU A 192 24.99 10.71 -6.90
CA GLU A 192 24.56 9.58 -6.08
C GLU A 192 25.76 8.84 -5.48
N LEU A 193 26.83 8.67 -6.24
CA LEU A 193 28.08 8.11 -5.73
C LEU A 193 28.68 9.00 -4.63
N ALA A 194 28.74 10.31 -4.84
CA ALA A 194 29.22 11.28 -3.85
C ALA A 194 28.33 11.30 -2.59
N ARG A 195 27.00 11.24 -2.75
CA ARG A 195 26.05 11.17 -1.65
C ARG A 195 26.26 9.91 -0.79
N ARG A 196 26.44 8.74 -1.41
CA ARG A 196 26.70 7.47 -0.70
C ARG A 196 28.05 7.49 0.03
N LEU A 197 29.10 8.07 -0.57
CA LEU A 197 30.40 8.21 0.07
C LEU A 197 30.35 9.20 1.25
N TRP A 198 29.61 10.31 1.09
CA TRP A 198 29.41 11.32 2.16
C TRP A 198 28.60 10.76 3.32
N HIS A 199 27.47 10.08 3.08
CA HIS A 199 26.69 9.42 4.12
C HIS A 199 27.49 8.38 4.89
N LYS A 200 28.36 7.64 4.20
CA LYS A 200 29.26 6.67 4.85
C LYS A 200 30.31 7.33 5.76
N ALA A 201 30.75 8.53 5.42
CA ALA A 201 31.69 9.31 6.24
C ALA A 201 30.98 10.02 7.41
N ALA A 202 29.73 10.46 7.21
CA ALA A 202 28.92 11.13 8.24
C ALA A 202 28.36 10.17 9.30
N ALA A 203 28.08 8.92 8.94
CA ALA A 203 27.46 7.92 9.81
C ALA A 203 28.28 7.55 11.06
N GLY A 204 29.57 7.89 11.09
CA GLY A 204 30.43 7.58 12.24
C GLY A 204 30.25 8.48 13.48
N ARG A 205 29.38 9.51 13.43
CA ARG A 205 29.32 10.54 14.48
C ARG A 205 28.06 10.64 15.32
N THR A 206 26.95 9.99 14.97
CA THR A 206 25.65 10.24 15.61
C THR A 206 25.01 9.04 16.32
N ALA A 207 25.64 7.89 16.37
CA ALA A 207 25.05 6.65 16.91
C ALA A 207 24.96 6.58 18.45
N SER A 208 25.58 7.51 19.20
CA SER A 208 25.70 7.38 20.68
C SER A 208 24.53 8.01 21.48
N GLU A 209 23.61 8.74 20.87
CA GLU A 209 22.64 9.55 21.63
C GLU A 209 21.30 8.88 21.98
N ARG A 210 21.00 7.68 21.47
CA ARG A 210 19.72 6.98 21.74
C ARG A 210 19.79 5.77 22.66
N LEU A 211 20.95 5.49 23.24
CA LEU A 211 21.06 4.47 24.27
C LEU A 211 20.54 4.96 25.61
N VAL A 212 19.93 4.03 26.36
CA VAL A 212 19.54 4.29 27.76
C VAL A 212 20.75 4.80 28.54
N PRO A 213 20.64 5.88 29.36
CA PRO A 213 21.77 6.37 30.15
C PRO A 213 22.40 5.27 31.03
N ARG A 214 23.70 5.18 31.04
CA ARG A 214 24.44 4.16 31.78
C ARG A 214 24.31 4.33 33.32
N GLN A 215 23.95 5.52 33.75
CA GLN A 215 23.77 5.85 35.16
C GLN A 215 22.56 5.10 35.76
N GLY A 216 22.76 4.32 36.79
CA GLY A 216 21.74 3.49 37.44
C GLY A 216 21.33 2.23 36.66
N LEU A 217 22.15 1.76 35.71
CA LEU A 217 21.83 0.59 34.88
C LEU A 217 21.61 -0.69 35.72
N GLU A 218 22.45 -0.96 36.72
CA GLU A 218 22.33 -2.15 37.56
C GLU A 218 21.00 -2.20 38.34
N ALA A 219 20.56 -1.10 38.93
CA ALA A 219 19.27 -1.04 39.62
C ALA A 219 18.14 -1.29 38.65
N ARG A 220 18.20 -0.74 37.44
CA ARG A 220 17.17 -0.89 36.38
C ARG A 220 17.16 -2.30 35.79
N ILE A 221 18.30 -2.98 35.77
CA ILE A 221 18.37 -4.39 35.32
C ILE A 221 17.61 -5.29 36.30
N GLY A 222 17.79 -5.13 37.61
CA GLY A 222 17.08 -5.91 38.63
C GLY A 222 15.56 -5.67 38.68
N GLU A 223 15.10 -4.51 38.20
CA GLU A 223 13.68 -4.19 38.09
C GLU A 223 13.02 -4.78 36.81
N LEU A 224 13.82 -5.11 35.80
CA LEU A 224 13.27 -5.61 34.52
C LEU A 224 12.72 -7.03 34.70
N HIS A 225 11.48 -7.20 34.29
CA HIS A 225 10.83 -8.49 34.15
C HIS A 225 10.36 -8.70 32.72
N VAL A 226 10.84 -9.77 32.07
CA VAL A 226 10.34 -10.22 30.76
C VAL A 226 9.31 -11.32 31.04
N PRO A 227 8.01 -11.11 30.78
CA PRO A 227 7.02 -12.15 30.93
C PRO A 227 7.37 -13.35 30.02
N THR A 228 7.33 -14.55 30.58
CA THR A 228 7.62 -15.78 29.83
C THR A 228 6.47 -16.77 29.95
N SER A 229 6.34 -17.67 28.98
CA SER A 229 5.35 -18.72 28.95
C SER A 229 6.01 -20.09 29.18
N ASP A 230 5.30 -20.98 29.91
CA ASP A 230 5.74 -22.37 30.04
C ASP A 230 5.57 -23.14 28.71
N GLU A 231 4.61 -22.71 27.88
CA GLU A 231 4.40 -23.18 26.51
C GLU A 231 4.66 -22.04 25.52
N PRO A 232 5.92 -21.70 25.23
CA PRO A 232 6.25 -20.58 24.37
C PRO A 232 5.92 -20.90 22.90
N LEU A 233 5.33 -19.94 22.21
CA LEU A 233 5.19 -19.97 20.75
C LEU A 233 6.53 -19.63 20.09
N VAL A 234 7.28 -18.68 20.67
CA VAL A 234 8.56 -18.19 20.14
C VAL A 234 9.66 -18.35 21.20
N SER A 235 10.78 -18.98 20.83
CA SER A 235 12.03 -18.93 21.59
C SER A 235 12.94 -17.87 20.99
N VAL A 236 13.22 -16.81 21.75
CA VAL A 236 14.15 -15.75 21.33
C VAL A 236 15.57 -16.12 21.77
N VAL A 237 16.46 -16.33 20.82
CA VAL A 237 17.88 -16.63 21.05
C VAL A 237 18.70 -15.37 20.84
N ILE A 238 19.32 -14.87 21.91
CA ILE A 238 20.12 -13.64 21.92
C ILE A 238 21.58 -14.00 22.22
N PRO A 239 22.46 -14.06 21.20
CA PRO A 239 23.89 -14.21 21.44
C PRO A 239 24.46 -12.90 21.96
N THR A 240 25.31 -12.96 23.02
CA THR A 240 25.96 -11.78 23.57
C THR A 240 27.43 -12.06 23.90
N TYR A 241 28.26 -11.01 23.74
CA TYR A 241 29.63 -10.98 24.19
C TYR A 241 29.91 -9.62 24.81
N GLY A 242 29.58 -9.45 26.10
CA GLY A 242 29.55 -8.14 26.73
C GLY A 242 28.38 -7.25 26.23
N GLN A 243 28.59 -5.92 26.23
CA GLN A 243 27.58 -4.94 25.75
C GLN A 243 26.25 -4.99 26.54
N ASP A 244 26.37 -5.02 27.87
CA ASP A 244 25.28 -5.08 28.84
C ASP A 244 24.12 -4.08 28.56
N LEU A 245 24.45 -2.84 28.20
CA LEU A 245 23.50 -1.78 27.93
C LEU A 245 22.66 -2.07 26.71
N HIS A 246 23.23 -2.59 25.62
CA HIS A 246 22.50 -2.94 24.41
C HIS A 246 21.59 -4.13 24.67
N THR A 247 22.15 -5.18 25.32
CA THR A 247 21.36 -6.37 25.72
C THR A 247 20.19 -6.00 26.63
N PHE A 248 20.39 -5.11 27.59
CA PHE A 248 19.30 -4.61 28.45
C PHE A 248 18.22 -3.87 27.63
N THR A 249 18.63 -3.03 26.69
CA THR A 249 17.69 -2.29 25.83
C THR A 249 16.88 -3.24 24.92
N CYS A 250 17.53 -4.27 24.40
CA CYS A 250 16.90 -5.36 23.64
C CYS A 250 15.85 -6.10 24.51
N LEU A 251 16.23 -6.54 25.70
CA LEU A 251 15.33 -7.24 26.65
C LEU A 251 14.14 -6.38 27.07
N LYS A 252 14.34 -5.08 27.26
CA LYS A 252 13.25 -4.13 27.58
C LYS A 252 12.22 -4.05 26.45
N ALA A 253 12.64 -4.05 25.20
CA ALA A 253 11.73 -4.08 24.06
C ALA A 253 10.97 -5.41 24.00
N LEU A 254 11.65 -6.53 24.24
CA LEU A 254 11.01 -7.86 24.28
C LEU A 254 10.00 -7.99 25.40
N ALA A 255 10.20 -7.34 26.56
CA ALA A 255 9.23 -7.35 27.64
C ALA A 255 7.87 -6.76 27.20
N ALA A 256 7.84 -5.79 26.30
CA ALA A 256 6.62 -5.25 25.72
C ALA A 256 5.97 -6.20 24.70
N GLU A 257 6.77 -6.91 23.89
CA GLU A 257 6.28 -7.93 22.95
C GLU A 257 5.73 -9.18 23.65
N ALA A 258 6.33 -9.57 24.78
CA ALA A 258 5.92 -10.72 25.61
C ALA A 258 4.49 -10.61 26.16
N LEU A 259 3.93 -9.41 26.23
CA LEU A 259 2.52 -9.18 26.59
C LEU A 259 1.54 -9.55 25.47
N ARG A 260 2.05 -9.74 24.25
CA ARG A 260 1.28 -10.02 23.03
C ARG A 260 1.45 -11.45 22.53
N VAL A 261 2.69 -11.95 22.62
CA VAL A 261 3.10 -13.25 22.07
C VAL A 261 3.68 -14.11 23.20
N PRO A 262 3.19 -15.35 23.42
CA PRO A 262 3.82 -16.28 24.34
C PRO A 262 5.25 -16.58 23.92
N LEU A 263 6.23 -16.15 24.72
CA LEU A 263 7.66 -16.33 24.38
C LEU A 263 8.50 -16.79 25.57
N GLU A 264 9.67 -17.34 25.28
CA GLU A 264 10.80 -17.46 26.18
C GLU A 264 11.99 -16.71 25.61
N VAL A 265 12.85 -16.21 26.48
CA VAL A 265 14.08 -15.51 26.10
C VAL A 265 15.29 -16.27 26.63
N ILE A 266 16.23 -16.61 25.73
CA ILE A 266 17.46 -17.32 26.03
C ILE A 266 18.62 -16.40 25.64
N VAL A 267 19.31 -15.86 26.66
CA VAL A 267 20.51 -15.04 26.45
C VAL A 267 21.73 -15.95 26.55
N MET A 268 22.49 -16.03 25.47
CA MET A 268 23.65 -16.87 25.32
C MET A 268 24.93 -16.04 25.44
N ASP A 269 25.54 -16.00 26.63
CA ASP A 269 26.79 -15.29 26.87
C ASP A 269 28.02 -16.13 26.43
N ASP A 270 28.70 -15.63 25.43
CA ASP A 270 29.86 -16.31 24.82
C ASP A 270 31.19 -16.12 25.58
N CYS A 271 31.15 -16.36 26.91
CA CYS A 271 32.32 -16.21 27.79
C CYS A 271 32.85 -14.77 27.81
N ALA A 272 31.98 -13.77 27.87
CA ALA A 272 32.39 -12.38 28.02
C ALA A 272 33.12 -12.10 29.34
N PRO A 273 33.87 -11.00 29.48
CA PRO A 273 34.47 -10.58 30.76
C PRO A 273 33.40 -10.50 31.86
N GLN A 274 33.70 -11.01 33.04
CA GLN A 274 32.74 -11.38 34.10
C GLN A 274 31.85 -10.22 34.56
N ALA A 275 32.39 -9.02 34.70
CA ALA A 275 31.65 -7.84 35.21
C ALA A 275 30.46 -7.40 34.31
N ALA A 276 30.53 -7.65 32.99
CA ALA A 276 29.46 -7.28 32.05
C ALA A 276 28.34 -8.32 31.98
N ALA A 277 28.65 -9.58 32.37
CA ALA A 277 27.69 -10.70 32.29
C ALA A 277 26.85 -10.86 33.55
N ASP A 278 27.40 -10.54 34.73
CA ASP A 278 26.78 -10.83 36.01
C ASP A 278 25.51 -10.00 36.25
N ALA A 279 25.49 -8.75 35.83
CA ALA A 279 24.32 -7.89 35.94
C ALA A 279 23.07 -8.45 35.17
N LEU A 280 23.29 -8.99 33.97
CA LEU A 280 22.20 -9.50 33.13
C LEU A 280 21.50 -10.75 33.66
N ARG A 281 22.15 -11.48 34.59
CA ARG A 281 21.56 -12.63 35.29
C ARG A 281 20.41 -12.27 36.20
N GLU A 282 20.38 -11.01 36.67
CA GLU A 282 19.33 -10.50 37.58
C GLU A 282 17.99 -10.19 36.84
N VAL A 283 17.98 -10.19 35.48
CA VAL A 283 16.74 -9.96 34.71
C VAL A 283 15.81 -11.14 34.88
N ARG A 284 14.65 -10.89 35.51
CA ARG A 284 13.64 -11.92 35.74
C ARG A 284 12.94 -12.34 34.46
N GLY A 285 12.67 -13.65 34.34
CA GLY A 285 12.00 -14.23 33.17
C GLY A 285 12.92 -14.49 31.98
N VAL A 286 14.24 -14.29 32.14
CA VAL A 286 15.24 -14.57 31.09
C VAL A 286 16.08 -15.78 31.51
N ARG A 287 16.24 -16.72 30.59
CA ARG A 287 17.16 -17.85 30.75
C ARG A 287 18.54 -17.41 30.30
N PHE A 288 19.38 -17.03 31.25
CA PHE A 288 20.76 -16.65 30.98
C PHE A 288 21.68 -17.88 31.03
N VAL A 289 22.41 -18.14 29.93
CA VAL A 289 23.32 -19.27 29.79
C VAL A 289 24.68 -18.76 29.36
N ARG A 290 25.72 -19.12 30.13
CA ARG A 290 27.09 -18.76 29.86
C ARG A 290 27.88 -19.94 29.32
N ASN A 291 28.56 -19.79 28.20
CA ASN A 291 29.49 -20.77 27.66
C ASN A 291 30.75 -20.87 28.49
N ALA A 292 31.36 -22.04 28.56
CA ALA A 292 32.64 -22.27 29.29
C ALA A 292 33.82 -21.61 28.58
N THR A 293 33.74 -21.46 27.27
CA THR A 293 34.75 -20.81 26.41
C THR A 293 34.03 -19.98 25.35
N ASN A 294 34.74 -19.06 24.69
CA ASN A 294 34.22 -18.33 23.54
C ASN A 294 34.08 -19.30 22.36
N LEU A 295 32.84 -19.51 21.91
CA LEU A 295 32.44 -20.41 20.81
C LEU A 295 32.37 -19.71 19.47
N GLY A 296 32.29 -18.39 19.45
CA GLY A 296 31.96 -17.57 18.30
C GLY A 296 30.44 -17.55 18.00
N PHE A 297 30.00 -16.59 17.21
CA PHE A 297 28.57 -16.32 16.95
C PHE A 297 27.80 -17.56 16.50
N VAL A 298 28.32 -18.28 15.51
CA VAL A 298 27.65 -19.45 14.92
C VAL A 298 27.34 -20.52 15.96
N ARG A 299 28.35 -20.99 16.71
CA ARG A 299 28.17 -22.06 17.72
C ARG A 299 27.37 -21.58 18.91
N ASN A 300 27.52 -20.32 19.30
CA ASN A 300 26.80 -19.72 20.41
C ASN A 300 25.28 -19.69 20.10
N CYS A 301 24.88 -19.27 18.88
CA CYS A 301 23.50 -19.35 18.41
C CYS A 301 22.99 -20.82 18.36
N ASN A 302 23.77 -21.74 17.84
CA ASN A 302 23.39 -23.15 17.75
C ASN A 302 23.15 -23.77 19.15
N ALA A 303 23.99 -23.42 20.13
CA ALA A 303 23.77 -23.82 21.51
C ALA A 303 22.47 -23.25 22.10
N GLY A 304 22.11 -22.02 21.76
CA GLY A 304 20.83 -21.43 22.15
C GLY A 304 19.64 -22.13 21.51
N VAL A 305 19.73 -22.50 20.24
CA VAL A 305 18.67 -23.27 19.52
C VAL A 305 18.42 -24.61 20.17
N ALA A 306 19.48 -25.31 20.66
CA ALA A 306 19.35 -26.58 21.35
C ALA A 306 18.54 -26.48 22.66
N LEU A 307 18.45 -25.30 23.25
CA LEU A 307 17.69 -25.01 24.47
C LEU A 307 16.26 -24.51 24.19
N ALA A 308 15.94 -24.15 22.94
CA ALA A 308 14.67 -23.58 22.53
C ALA A 308 13.54 -24.61 22.58
N ARG A 309 12.35 -24.21 23.10
CA ARG A 309 11.15 -25.04 23.23
C ARG A 309 10.00 -24.55 22.32
N GLY A 310 10.03 -23.28 21.90
CA GLY A 310 9.01 -22.67 21.07
C GLY A 310 8.85 -23.33 19.71
N ARG A 311 7.68 -23.18 19.12
CA ARG A 311 7.41 -23.62 17.74
C ARG A 311 8.28 -22.89 16.72
N TYR A 312 8.62 -21.64 17.03
CA TYR A 312 9.51 -20.81 16.23
C TYR A 312 10.74 -20.38 17.03
N VAL A 313 11.86 -20.21 16.35
CA VAL A 313 13.09 -19.62 16.89
C VAL A 313 13.32 -18.27 16.25
N LEU A 314 13.41 -17.23 17.08
CA LEU A 314 13.84 -15.90 16.66
C LEU A 314 15.32 -15.73 16.98
N PHE A 315 16.16 -15.62 15.97
CA PHE A 315 17.50 -15.06 16.13
C PHE A 315 17.39 -13.55 16.28
N LEU A 316 17.92 -13.01 17.37
CA LEU A 316 17.90 -11.59 17.65
C LEU A 316 19.26 -11.15 18.21
N ASN A 317 19.93 -10.24 17.51
CA ASN A 317 21.17 -9.69 18.02
C ASN A 317 20.92 -8.90 19.30
N ASN A 318 21.86 -8.93 20.22
CA ASN A 318 21.78 -8.22 21.49
C ASN A 318 21.77 -6.68 21.34
N ASP A 319 22.18 -6.16 20.19
CA ASP A 319 22.14 -4.76 19.79
C ASP A 319 21.00 -4.44 18.79
N ALA A 320 19.98 -5.32 18.74
CA ALA A 320 18.74 -5.11 17.99
C ALA A 320 17.57 -4.86 18.94
N VAL A 321 16.76 -3.86 18.65
CA VAL A 321 15.60 -3.42 19.44
C VAL A 321 14.35 -3.52 18.59
N VAL A 322 13.49 -4.48 18.87
CA VAL A 322 12.25 -4.71 18.13
C VAL A 322 11.23 -3.59 18.39
N ALA A 323 10.55 -3.14 17.37
CA ALA A 323 9.42 -2.22 17.48
C ALA A 323 8.15 -2.95 17.94
N PRO A 324 7.20 -2.26 18.59
CA PRO A 324 5.93 -2.86 19.02
C PRO A 324 5.17 -3.52 17.87
N GLY A 325 4.77 -4.79 18.05
CA GLY A 325 4.06 -5.59 17.04
C GLY A 325 4.98 -6.25 15.99
N CYS A 326 6.30 -6.19 16.18
CA CYS A 326 7.26 -6.84 15.29
C CYS A 326 7.02 -8.35 15.20
N LEU A 327 6.91 -9.02 16.33
CA LEU A 327 6.70 -10.47 16.39
C LEU A 327 5.32 -10.86 15.83
N ASP A 328 4.29 -10.12 16.15
CA ASP A 328 2.94 -10.32 15.59
C ASP A 328 2.94 -10.28 14.05
N ALA A 329 3.66 -9.31 13.47
CA ALA A 329 3.75 -9.16 12.02
C ALA A 329 4.51 -10.34 11.38
N MET A 330 5.58 -10.83 12.04
CA MET A 330 6.35 -11.99 11.55
C MET A 330 5.53 -13.28 11.63
N LEU A 331 4.85 -13.53 12.74
CA LEU A 331 4.04 -14.74 12.96
C LEU A 331 2.86 -14.80 12.00
N ARG A 332 2.14 -13.68 11.84
CA ARG A 332 1.01 -13.60 10.90
C ARG A 332 1.41 -14.00 9.48
N LEU A 333 2.63 -13.68 9.07
CA LEU A 333 3.10 -14.03 7.73
C LEU A 333 3.22 -15.55 7.53
N PHE A 334 3.55 -16.33 8.57
CA PHE A 334 3.54 -17.80 8.49
C PHE A 334 2.13 -18.38 8.31
N ASP A 335 1.10 -17.72 8.89
CA ASP A 335 -0.29 -18.11 8.69
C ASP A 335 -0.78 -17.76 7.28
N GLU A 336 -0.39 -16.59 6.76
CA GLU A 336 -0.77 -16.10 5.43
C GLU A 336 0.03 -16.76 4.29
N ARG A 337 1.23 -17.27 4.57
CA ARG A 337 2.17 -17.88 3.61
C ARG A 337 2.63 -19.25 4.09
N PRO A 338 1.87 -20.33 3.81
CA PRO A 338 2.22 -21.68 4.23
C PRO A 338 3.56 -22.19 3.68
N ASP A 339 4.08 -21.57 2.62
CA ASP A 339 5.40 -21.84 2.03
C ASP A 339 6.57 -21.10 2.73
N ALA A 340 6.28 -20.26 3.72
CA ALA A 340 7.30 -19.57 4.48
C ALA A 340 8.17 -20.56 5.29
N GLY A 341 9.48 -20.41 5.17
CA GLY A 341 10.48 -21.13 5.95
C GLY A 341 11.37 -20.21 6.79
N GLY A 342 11.32 -18.90 6.52
CA GLY A 342 11.99 -17.86 7.30
C GLY A 342 11.35 -16.51 7.06
N VAL A 343 11.26 -15.68 8.10
CA VAL A 343 10.74 -14.31 8.02
C VAL A 343 11.71 -13.36 8.69
N GLY A 344 12.22 -12.40 7.93
CA GLY A 344 13.13 -11.36 8.43
C GLY A 344 12.45 -10.00 8.58
N ALA A 345 12.88 -9.22 9.56
CA ALA A 345 12.38 -7.89 9.82
C ALA A 345 13.04 -6.82 8.94
N LYS A 346 12.41 -5.64 8.86
CA LYS A 346 13.01 -4.41 8.40
C LYS A 346 14.01 -3.92 9.46
N LEU A 347 15.28 -3.79 9.09
CA LEU A 347 16.29 -3.24 9.98
C LEU A 347 16.52 -1.76 9.67
N VAL A 348 16.48 -0.93 10.71
CA VAL A 348 16.76 0.50 10.60
C VAL A 348 17.91 0.89 11.53
N TYR A 349 18.69 1.87 11.12
CA TYR A 349 19.72 2.45 11.97
C TYR A 349 19.12 3.31 13.09
N PRO A 350 19.82 3.53 14.20
CA PRO A 350 19.38 4.43 15.28
C PRO A 350 19.09 5.86 14.82
N ASP A 351 19.71 6.30 13.72
CA ASP A 351 19.46 7.62 13.10
C ASP A 351 18.21 7.64 12.19
N GLY A 352 17.50 6.52 12.07
CA GLY A 352 16.27 6.38 11.31
C GLY A 352 16.47 6.07 9.82
N ARG A 353 17.71 5.87 9.33
CA ARG A 353 17.93 5.39 7.96
C ARG A 353 17.67 3.89 7.86
N LEU A 354 17.27 3.45 6.67
CA LEU A 354 17.14 2.02 6.39
C LEU A 354 18.51 1.33 6.43
N GLN A 355 18.59 0.22 7.13
CA GLN A 355 19.77 -0.64 7.13
C GLN A 355 19.59 -1.82 6.17
N GLU A 356 18.45 -2.50 6.26
CA GLU A 356 18.14 -3.65 5.44
C GLU A 356 16.63 -3.81 5.28
N ALA A 357 16.18 -3.97 4.02
CA ALA A 357 14.84 -4.41 3.65
C ALA A 357 14.95 -5.80 2.98
N GLY A 358 15.48 -6.80 3.69
CA GLY A 358 15.97 -8.04 3.11
C GLY A 358 17.23 -7.82 2.28
N ALA A 359 17.80 -8.87 1.71
CA ALA A 359 19.08 -8.77 1.01
C ALA A 359 19.03 -9.36 -0.40
N ILE A 360 19.93 -8.88 -1.24
CA ILE A 360 20.16 -9.35 -2.61
C ILE A 360 21.53 -10.03 -2.64
N VAL A 361 21.57 -11.28 -3.10
CA VAL A 361 22.83 -12.02 -3.33
C VAL A 361 23.12 -12.02 -4.83
N TRP A 362 24.36 -11.67 -5.18
CA TRP A 362 24.80 -11.52 -6.55
C TRP A 362 25.50 -12.79 -7.07
N ARG A 363 25.70 -12.86 -8.37
CA ARG A 363 26.37 -14.00 -9.04
C ARG A 363 27.73 -14.35 -8.48
N ASP A 364 28.48 -13.37 -7.96
CA ASP A 364 29.80 -13.54 -7.36
C ASP A 364 29.76 -13.93 -5.87
N GLY A 365 28.57 -14.21 -5.32
CA GLY A 365 28.37 -14.54 -3.93
C GLY A 365 28.44 -13.34 -2.98
N SER A 366 28.64 -12.14 -3.50
CA SER A 366 28.52 -10.92 -2.69
C SER A 366 27.06 -10.61 -2.39
N ALA A 367 26.80 -9.92 -1.28
CA ALA A 367 25.46 -9.57 -0.86
C ALA A 367 25.31 -8.06 -0.60
N TRP A 368 24.15 -7.53 -0.92
CA TRP A 368 23.75 -6.18 -0.57
C TRP A 368 22.53 -6.19 0.34
N ASN A 369 22.60 -5.47 1.44
CA ASN A 369 21.42 -5.10 2.20
C ASN A 369 20.59 -4.14 1.33
N ASP A 370 19.39 -4.59 0.91
CA ASP A 370 18.54 -3.79 0.03
C ASP A 370 18.10 -2.51 0.74
N GLY A 371 18.20 -1.39 0.05
CA GLY A 371 17.81 -0.09 0.56
C GLY A 371 18.75 0.54 1.59
N ARG A 372 19.94 0.00 1.82
CA ARG A 372 20.91 0.55 2.80
C ARG A 372 21.12 2.05 2.60
N ASP A 373 21.04 2.81 3.71
CA ASP A 373 21.15 4.27 3.79
C ASP A 373 20.00 5.07 3.11
N ARG A 374 18.90 4.38 2.71
CA ARG A 374 17.72 5.00 2.11
C ARG A 374 16.66 5.35 3.16
N ASP A 375 15.57 6.01 2.73
CA ASP A 375 14.39 6.26 3.58
C ASP A 375 13.63 4.94 3.80
N PRO A 376 13.46 4.47 5.05
CA PRO A 376 12.74 3.23 5.35
C PRO A 376 11.25 3.30 5.00
N ARG A 377 10.68 4.50 4.81
CA ARG A 377 9.28 4.71 4.47
C ARG A 377 9.01 4.70 2.97
N ALA A 378 10.06 4.67 2.13
CA ALA A 378 9.91 4.65 0.69
C ALA A 378 9.14 3.39 0.24
N PRO A 379 8.15 3.51 -0.66
CA PRO A 379 7.24 2.44 -1.06
C PRO A 379 7.95 1.17 -1.53
N GLU A 380 9.08 1.32 -2.21
CA GLU A 380 9.90 0.21 -2.73
C GLU A 380 10.45 -0.72 -1.63
N PHE A 381 10.41 -0.30 -0.36
CA PHE A 381 10.86 -1.08 0.81
C PHE A 381 9.70 -1.48 1.74
N ASN A 382 8.45 -1.20 1.37
CA ASN A 382 7.30 -1.37 2.25
C ASN A 382 6.24 -2.33 1.69
N TYR A 383 6.67 -3.45 1.12
CA TYR A 383 5.78 -4.56 0.75
C TYR A 383 6.43 -5.90 1.08
N VAL A 384 5.61 -6.88 1.44
CA VAL A 384 6.05 -8.25 1.69
C VAL A 384 6.61 -8.85 0.41
N ARG A 385 7.79 -9.44 0.47
CA ARG A 385 8.41 -10.09 -0.68
C ARG A 385 9.33 -11.23 -0.30
N GLU A 386 9.53 -12.15 -1.22
CA GLU A 386 10.60 -13.13 -1.12
C GLU A 386 11.96 -12.42 -1.19
N ALA A 387 12.90 -12.80 -0.32
CA ALA A 387 14.25 -12.29 -0.28
C ALA A 387 15.26 -13.44 -0.46
N ASP A 388 16.47 -13.12 -0.91
CA ASP A 388 17.54 -14.12 -0.99
C ASP A 388 17.92 -14.61 0.39
N TYR A 389 18.10 -13.66 1.29
CA TYR A 389 18.21 -13.91 2.72
C TYR A 389 17.77 -12.66 3.50
N CYS A 390 17.53 -12.84 4.79
CA CYS A 390 17.39 -11.79 5.79
C CYS A 390 18.42 -12.02 6.89
N SER A 391 18.95 -10.93 7.42
CA SER A 391 19.96 -11.00 8.47
C SER A 391 19.44 -11.66 9.74
N ALA A 392 20.24 -12.52 10.34
CA ALA A 392 19.99 -13.10 11.66
C ALA A 392 19.97 -12.07 12.80
N ALA A 393 20.22 -10.79 12.52
CA ALA A 393 19.98 -9.72 13.48
C ALA A 393 18.51 -9.66 13.96
N CYS A 394 17.53 -10.08 13.09
CA CYS A 394 16.14 -10.32 13.47
C CYS A 394 15.49 -11.25 12.44
N LEU A 395 15.60 -12.57 12.64
CA LEU A 395 15.13 -13.63 11.73
C LEU A 395 14.35 -14.69 12.49
N LEU A 396 13.10 -14.91 12.11
CA LEU A 396 12.20 -15.91 12.68
C LEU A 396 12.13 -17.14 11.76
N VAL A 397 12.36 -18.35 12.31
CA VAL A 397 12.39 -19.63 11.57
C VAL A 397 11.58 -20.68 12.34
N PRO A 398 10.76 -21.54 11.68
CA PRO A 398 10.15 -22.68 12.34
C PRO A 398 11.22 -23.61 12.94
N ARG A 399 11.09 -23.94 14.24
CA ARG A 399 12.09 -24.72 14.96
C ARG A 399 12.38 -26.07 14.35
N ASP A 400 11.33 -26.80 13.93
CA ASP A 400 11.49 -28.13 13.37
C ASP A 400 12.25 -28.09 12.04
N LEU A 401 11.96 -27.08 11.18
CA LEU A 401 12.71 -26.86 9.94
C LEU A 401 14.18 -26.51 10.24
N LEU A 402 14.43 -25.64 11.22
CA LEU A 402 15.77 -25.22 11.61
C LEU A 402 16.59 -26.40 12.10
N LEU A 403 16.02 -27.28 12.92
CA LEU A 403 16.67 -28.50 13.40
C LEU A 403 16.93 -29.51 12.28
N ALA A 404 15.95 -29.71 11.38
CA ALA A 404 16.08 -30.59 10.22
C ALA A 404 17.19 -30.14 9.25
N LEU A 405 17.40 -28.81 9.14
CA LEU A 405 18.48 -28.22 8.33
C LEU A 405 19.85 -28.23 9.05
N GLY A 406 19.92 -28.58 10.34
CA GLY A 406 21.17 -28.63 11.11
C GLY A 406 21.63 -27.27 11.63
N THR A 407 20.71 -26.32 11.84
CA THR A 407 20.97 -24.98 12.39
C THR A 407 21.94 -24.17 11.54
N PHE A 408 22.74 -23.26 12.12
CA PHE A 408 23.81 -22.58 11.35
C PHE A 408 24.95 -23.56 11.06
N ASP A 409 25.49 -23.53 9.86
CA ASP A 409 26.59 -24.40 9.44
C ASP A 409 27.92 -23.92 10.03
N GLU A 410 28.61 -24.83 10.78
CA GLU A 410 29.84 -24.52 11.47
C GLU A 410 31.05 -24.20 10.56
N ARG A 411 30.91 -24.44 9.23
CA ARG A 411 31.93 -23.99 8.26
C ARG A 411 32.17 -22.48 8.26
N TYR A 412 31.15 -21.72 8.76
CA TYR A 412 31.18 -20.25 8.82
C TYR A 412 31.69 -19.72 10.18
N VAL A 413 32.18 -20.57 11.10
CA VAL A 413 32.76 -20.12 12.35
C VAL A 413 33.92 -19.16 12.06
N PRO A 414 34.06 -18.06 12.83
CA PRO A 414 33.27 -17.68 13.99
C PRO A 414 31.96 -16.93 13.65
N ALA A 415 31.84 -16.29 12.48
CA ALA A 415 30.67 -15.53 12.04
C ALA A 415 30.76 -15.14 10.56
N TYR A 416 29.65 -14.60 10.02
CA TYR A 416 29.35 -14.11 8.67
C TYR A 416 29.10 -15.19 7.63
N CYS A 417 28.04 -14.98 6.84
CA CYS A 417 27.46 -15.84 5.81
C CYS A 417 26.67 -17.05 6.34
N GLU A 418 26.60 -17.30 7.65
CA GLU A 418 25.79 -18.37 8.26
C GLU A 418 24.29 -18.15 8.05
N ASP A 419 23.82 -16.88 8.14
CA ASP A 419 22.43 -16.48 7.92
C ASP A 419 22.04 -16.57 6.44
N ALA A 420 22.90 -16.11 5.55
CA ALA A 420 22.70 -16.27 4.11
C ALA A 420 22.67 -17.75 3.72
N ASP A 421 23.57 -18.57 4.26
CA ASP A 421 23.61 -20.01 4.02
C ASP A 421 22.35 -20.72 4.54
N LEU A 422 21.91 -20.39 5.75
CA LEU A 422 20.65 -20.92 6.30
C LEU A 422 19.48 -20.59 5.40
N CYS A 423 19.35 -19.34 4.95
CA CYS A 423 18.30 -18.93 4.06
C CYS A 423 18.34 -19.66 2.70
N PHE A 424 19.52 -19.94 2.17
CA PHE A 424 19.69 -20.72 0.95
C PHE A 424 19.31 -22.20 1.18
N ARG A 425 19.63 -22.82 2.33
CA ARG A 425 19.19 -24.17 2.69
C ARG A 425 17.68 -24.25 2.89
N ILE A 426 17.06 -23.23 3.48
CA ILE A 426 15.59 -23.12 3.58
C ILE A 426 14.98 -23.15 2.16
N ARG A 427 15.57 -22.42 1.21
CA ARG A 427 15.09 -22.36 -0.18
C ARG A 427 15.35 -23.68 -0.92
N GLU A 428 16.47 -24.32 -0.70
CA GLU A 428 16.79 -25.65 -1.23
C GLU A 428 15.80 -26.73 -0.71
N ALA A 429 15.29 -26.58 0.52
CA ALA A 429 14.25 -27.44 1.09
C ALA A 429 12.83 -27.11 0.55
N GLY A 430 12.70 -26.27 -0.49
CA GLY A 430 11.43 -25.92 -1.13
C GLY A 430 10.58 -24.92 -0.35
N ARG A 431 11.15 -24.28 0.68
CA ARG A 431 10.50 -23.20 1.43
C ARG A 431 11.01 -21.84 0.96
N LYS A 432 10.33 -20.75 1.37
CA LYS A 432 10.72 -19.39 1.01
C LYS A 432 11.16 -18.57 2.22
N VAL A 433 12.06 -17.64 1.98
CA VAL A 433 12.45 -16.62 2.95
C VAL A 433 11.74 -15.32 2.58
N TYR A 434 10.98 -14.77 3.52
CA TYR A 434 10.23 -13.54 3.31
C TYR A 434 10.80 -12.38 4.12
N TYR A 435 10.82 -11.22 3.50
CA TYR A 435 10.98 -9.94 4.14
C TYR A 435 9.61 -9.38 4.53
N GLN A 436 9.43 -9.04 5.83
CA GLN A 436 8.20 -8.44 6.37
C GLN A 436 8.43 -6.97 6.74
N PRO A 437 7.92 -6.00 5.95
CA PRO A 437 8.16 -4.58 6.20
C PRO A 437 7.46 -4.03 7.45
N ALA A 438 6.39 -4.67 7.94
CA ALA A 438 5.70 -4.27 9.16
C ALA A 438 6.42 -4.75 10.43
N ALA A 439 7.31 -5.74 10.33
CA ALA A 439 8.22 -6.12 11.39
C ALA A 439 9.46 -5.24 11.32
N GLU A 440 9.60 -4.31 12.27
CA GLU A 440 10.72 -3.37 12.29
C GLU A 440 11.58 -3.57 13.53
N ALA A 441 12.91 -3.51 13.37
CA ALA A 441 13.86 -3.50 14.46
C ALA A 441 14.95 -2.45 14.23
N VAL A 442 15.30 -1.70 15.29
CA VAL A 442 16.45 -0.79 15.29
C VAL A 442 17.70 -1.61 15.60
N HIS A 443 18.69 -1.60 14.69
CA HIS A 443 19.92 -2.38 14.86
C HIS A 443 21.15 -1.47 14.85
N PHE A 444 21.93 -1.50 15.91
CA PHE A 444 23.04 -0.57 16.14
C PHE A 444 24.31 -0.89 15.33
N GLU A 445 24.39 -1.99 14.66
CA GLU A 445 25.49 -2.52 13.82
C GLU A 445 26.92 -2.17 14.25
N GLY A 446 27.73 -3.18 14.44
CA GLY A 446 29.18 -3.00 14.68
C GLY A 446 29.60 -2.74 16.14
N VAL A 447 28.67 -2.80 17.08
CA VAL A 447 28.92 -2.60 18.50
C VAL A 447 29.82 -3.72 19.06
N SER A 448 29.53 -4.98 18.66
CA SER A 448 30.30 -6.15 19.18
C SER A 448 31.51 -6.52 18.32
N HIS A 449 31.47 -6.29 17.01
CA HIS A 449 32.49 -6.80 16.07
C HIS A 449 33.26 -5.71 15.30
N GLY A 450 32.97 -4.42 15.54
CA GLY A 450 33.57 -3.31 14.82
C GLY A 450 33.13 -3.20 13.35
N THR A 451 33.63 -2.21 12.62
CA THR A 451 33.23 -1.92 11.21
C THR A 451 34.34 -2.20 10.19
N SER A 452 35.55 -2.54 10.62
CA SER A 452 36.73 -2.75 9.74
C SER A 452 36.82 -4.20 9.26
N THR A 453 36.85 -4.41 7.94
CA THR A 453 37.11 -5.75 7.34
C THR A 453 38.57 -6.19 7.37
N GLY A 454 39.48 -5.34 7.82
CA GLY A 454 40.93 -5.62 7.91
C GLY A 454 41.40 -6.11 9.30
N SER A 455 40.50 -6.13 10.30
CA SER A 455 40.85 -6.53 11.67
C SER A 455 39.63 -7.07 12.41
N GLY A 456 39.86 -7.89 13.43
CA GLY A 456 38.80 -8.49 14.23
C GLY A 456 38.02 -9.57 13.51
N VAL A 457 36.81 -9.89 14.00
CA VAL A 457 35.94 -10.96 13.46
C VAL A 457 35.54 -10.69 12.00
N LYS A 458 35.44 -9.43 11.57
CA LYS A 458 35.08 -9.06 10.17
C LYS A 458 36.10 -9.50 9.11
N GLN A 459 37.34 -9.85 9.48
CA GLN A 459 38.29 -10.44 8.53
C GLN A 459 37.78 -11.78 7.96
N HIS A 460 37.07 -12.56 8.77
CA HIS A 460 36.48 -13.84 8.35
C HIS A 460 35.34 -13.70 7.32
N GLN A 461 34.74 -12.51 7.18
CA GLN A 461 33.70 -12.26 6.17
C GLN A 461 34.19 -12.57 4.75
N VAL A 462 35.43 -12.25 4.43
CA VAL A 462 36.02 -12.46 3.09
C VAL A 462 36.23 -13.96 2.83
N GLU A 463 36.75 -14.69 3.81
CA GLU A 463 36.95 -16.14 3.69
C GLU A 463 35.59 -16.88 3.61
N ASN A 464 34.64 -16.51 4.46
CA ASN A 464 33.32 -17.13 4.51
C ASN A 464 32.51 -16.80 3.26
N GLN A 465 32.65 -15.63 2.67
CA GLN A 465 32.07 -15.31 1.38
C GLN A 465 32.61 -16.22 0.26
N ALA A 466 33.90 -16.56 0.27
CA ALA A 466 34.47 -17.49 -0.68
C ALA A 466 33.90 -18.93 -0.49
N ARG A 467 33.78 -19.38 0.78
CA ARG A 467 33.12 -20.68 1.11
C ARG A 467 31.65 -20.72 0.70
N PHE A 468 30.92 -19.63 0.91
CA PHE A 468 29.53 -19.48 0.49
C PHE A 468 29.42 -19.55 -1.05
N PHE A 469 30.25 -18.81 -1.79
CA PHE A 469 30.28 -18.83 -3.24
C PHE A 469 30.55 -20.25 -3.77
N GLU A 470 31.55 -20.94 -3.24
CA GLU A 470 31.88 -22.32 -3.68
C GLU A 470 30.71 -23.29 -3.46
N ARG A 471 30.04 -23.20 -2.32
CA ARG A 471 28.87 -24.03 -2.02
C ARG A 471 27.70 -23.78 -2.96
N TRP A 472 27.37 -22.51 -3.20
CA TRP A 472 26.17 -22.10 -3.91
C TRP A 472 26.41 -21.70 -5.36
N ARG A 473 27.58 -21.95 -5.92
CA ARG A 473 28.00 -21.57 -7.28
C ARG A 473 26.93 -21.93 -8.34
N GLY A 474 26.32 -23.12 -8.24
CA GLY A 474 25.29 -23.59 -9.16
C GLY A 474 24.03 -22.75 -9.13
N VAL A 475 23.57 -22.39 -7.94
CA VAL A 475 22.40 -21.51 -7.73
C VAL A 475 22.72 -20.08 -8.17
N LEU A 476 23.87 -19.57 -7.77
CA LEU A 476 24.32 -18.20 -8.06
C LEU A 476 24.59 -17.95 -9.54
N ALA A 477 24.80 -18.97 -10.35
CA ALA A 477 24.94 -18.84 -11.81
C ALA A 477 23.69 -18.18 -12.48
N ALA A 478 22.50 -18.35 -11.87
CA ALA A 478 21.26 -17.74 -12.33
C ALA A 478 21.07 -16.27 -11.87
N HIS A 479 21.87 -15.79 -10.91
CA HIS A 479 21.81 -14.43 -10.41
C HIS A 479 22.53 -13.45 -11.35
N ARG A 480 22.14 -12.17 -11.31
CA ARG A 480 22.78 -11.12 -12.10
C ARG A 480 24.17 -10.78 -11.58
N VAL A 481 24.96 -10.20 -12.46
CA VAL A 481 26.27 -9.60 -12.10
C VAL A 481 26.05 -8.52 -11.07
N ASN A 482 26.95 -8.43 -10.09
CA ASN A 482 26.86 -7.48 -8.98
C ASN A 482 26.57 -6.05 -9.46
N GLY A 483 25.50 -5.47 -8.92
CA GLY A 483 25.06 -4.10 -9.18
C GLY A 483 24.22 -3.93 -10.45
N VAL A 484 24.04 -4.96 -11.26
CA VAL A 484 23.25 -4.85 -12.51
C VAL A 484 21.76 -5.00 -12.20
N LEU A 485 20.97 -3.96 -12.50
CA LEU A 485 19.52 -3.92 -12.36
C LEU A 485 19.02 -4.40 -10.96
N PRO A 486 19.40 -3.70 -9.88
CA PRO A 486 19.13 -4.18 -8.52
C PRO A 486 17.64 -4.43 -8.24
N ARG A 487 16.73 -3.59 -8.76
CA ARG A 487 15.27 -3.79 -8.59
C ARG A 487 14.80 -5.09 -9.22
N LEU A 488 15.33 -5.43 -10.40
CA LEU A 488 14.97 -6.70 -11.06
C LEU A 488 15.61 -7.90 -10.37
N GLU A 489 16.81 -7.75 -9.78
CA GLU A 489 17.45 -8.82 -9.03
C GLU A 489 16.73 -9.06 -7.70
N ARG A 490 16.33 -8.01 -7.00
CA ARG A 490 15.52 -8.09 -5.78
C ARG A 490 14.27 -8.96 -5.96
N ASP A 491 13.58 -8.79 -7.08
CA ASP A 491 12.33 -9.51 -7.41
C ASP A 491 12.55 -10.54 -8.54
N ARG A 492 13.75 -11.17 -8.65
CA ARG A 492 14.06 -12.05 -9.79
C ARG A 492 13.17 -13.30 -9.90
N ASN A 493 12.59 -13.74 -8.77
CA ASN A 493 11.68 -14.88 -8.73
C ASN A 493 10.29 -14.54 -9.28
N ALA A 494 9.97 -13.27 -9.50
CA ALA A 494 8.73 -12.87 -10.15
C ALA A 494 8.74 -13.34 -11.62
N GLN A 495 7.72 -14.14 -11.99
CA GLN A 495 7.57 -14.61 -13.36
C GLN A 495 7.14 -13.49 -14.31
N TRP A 496 6.34 -12.56 -13.80
CA TRP A 496 5.76 -11.44 -14.51
C TRP A 496 5.81 -10.17 -13.67
N ARG A 497 5.99 -9.03 -14.32
CA ARG A 497 5.96 -7.70 -13.68
C ARG A 497 4.85 -6.89 -14.29
N VAL A 498 3.88 -6.53 -13.47
CA VAL A 498 2.66 -5.82 -13.89
C VAL A 498 2.65 -4.43 -13.26
N LEU A 499 2.54 -3.39 -14.09
CA LEU A 499 2.16 -2.05 -13.63
C LEU A 499 0.65 -1.89 -13.75
N PHE A 500 -0.02 -1.60 -12.65
CA PHE A 500 -1.45 -1.31 -12.61
C PHE A 500 -1.67 0.16 -12.26
N VAL A 501 -2.28 0.91 -13.18
CA VAL A 501 -2.60 2.34 -13.01
C VAL A 501 -4.12 2.48 -12.94
N GLU A 502 -4.63 2.89 -11.77
CA GLU A 502 -6.05 3.18 -11.54
C GLU A 502 -6.27 4.68 -11.29
N ALA A 503 -7.45 5.19 -11.50
CA ALA A 503 -7.79 6.60 -11.30
C ALA A 503 -7.59 7.06 -9.84
N CYS A 504 -7.88 6.21 -8.88
CA CYS A 504 -7.76 6.50 -7.45
C CYS A 504 -7.33 5.25 -6.66
N MET A 505 -6.99 5.44 -5.39
CA MET A 505 -6.68 4.33 -4.48
C MET A 505 -7.89 3.41 -4.34
N LEU A 506 -7.62 2.10 -4.35
CA LEU A 506 -8.66 1.07 -4.22
C LEU A 506 -9.29 1.11 -2.82
N THR A 507 -10.60 1.15 -2.79
CA THR A 507 -11.44 1.13 -1.58
C THR A 507 -12.50 0.04 -1.73
N PRO A 508 -12.14 -1.25 -1.56
CA PRO A 508 -12.99 -2.40 -1.91
C PRO A 508 -14.29 -2.48 -1.12
N ASP A 509 -14.35 -1.84 0.04
CA ASP A 509 -15.53 -1.69 0.91
C ASP A 509 -16.46 -0.52 0.52
N HIS A 510 -16.03 0.35 -0.42
CA HIS A 510 -16.81 1.50 -0.86
C HIS A 510 -17.42 1.35 -2.25
N ASP A 511 -16.77 0.62 -3.15
CA ASP A 511 -17.24 0.44 -4.52
C ASP A 511 -16.80 -0.89 -5.15
N SER A 512 -17.64 -1.40 -6.06
CA SER A 512 -17.43 -2.71 -6.70
C SER A 512 -16.25 -2.72 -7.70
N GLY A 513 -15.91 -1.59 -8.30
CA GLY A 513 -14.76 -1.48 -9.20
C GLY A 513 -13.45 -1.67 -8.45
N SER A 514 -13.31 -1.00 -7.29
CA SER A 514 -12.18 -1.19 -6.38
C SER A 514 -12.09 -2.63 -5.87
N LEU A 515 -13.23 -3.25 -5.50
CA LEU A 515 -13.27 -4.66 -5.07
C LEU A 515 -12.81 -5.59 -6.20
N ARG A 516 -13.30 -5.38 -7.42
CA ARG A 516 -12.90 -6.17 -8.60
C ARG A 516 -11.39 -6.06 -8.84
N THR A 517 -10.85 -4.85 -8.91
CA THR A 517 -9.41 -4.63 -9.13
C THR A 517 -8.58 -5.25 -8.00
N TRP A 518 -9.02 -5.14 -6.76
CA TRP A 518 -8.38 -5.79 -5.62
C TRP A 518 -8.29 -7.31 -5.80
N ARG A 519 -9.40 -7.95 -6.15
CA ARG A 519 -9.46 -9.41 -6.39
C ARG A 519 -8.61 -9.84 -7.59
N LEU A 520 -8.56 -9.03 -8.65
CA LEU A 520 -7.68 -9.29 -9.80
C LEU A 520 -6.19 -9.23 -9.41
N ILE A 521 -5.79 -8.30 -8.55
CA ILE A 521 -4.43 -8.22 -8.01
C ILE A 521 -4.10 -9.46 -7.17
N GLU A 522 -5.03 -9.95 -6.35
CA GLU A 522 -4.87 -11.21 -5.61
C GLU A 522 -4.60 -12.38 -6.58
N GLU A 523 -5.39 -12.50 -7.66
CA GLU A 523 -5.21 -13.57 -8.65
C GLU A 523 -3.93 -13.42 -9.48
N MET A 524 -3.52 -12.20 -9.80
CA MET A 524 -2.21 -11.94 -10.42
C MET A 524 -1.07 -12.38 -9.51
N HIS A 525 -1.16 -12.10 -8.22
CA HIS A 525 -0.17 -12.54 -7.25
C HIS A 525 -0.09 -14.08 -7.17
N ALA A 526 -1.25 -14.76 -7.14
CA ALA A 526 -1.33 -16.22 -7.17
C ALA A 526 -0.73 -16.85 -8.44
N LEU A 527 -0.72 -16.10 -9.56
CA LEU A 527 -0.07 -16.47 -10.82
C LEU A 527 1.42 -16.11 -10.88
N GLY A 528 2.04 -15.71 -9.78
CA GLY A 528 3.45 -15.36 -9.70
C GLY A 528 3.79 -13.99 -10.28
N CYS A 529 2.82 -13.10 -10.40
CA CYS A 529 3.07 -11.72 -10.82
C CYS A 529 3.54 -10.86 -9.64
N LYS A 530 4.60 -10.08 -9.85
CA LYS A 530 4.87 -8.91 -9.03
C LYS A 530 4.03 -7.74 -9.56
N VAL A 531 3.11 -7.25 -8.74
CA VAL A 531 2.28 -6.11 -9.08
C VAL A 531 2.87 -4.84 -8.47
N THR A 532 3.03 -3.82 -9.30
CA THR A 532 3.29 -2.43 -8.89
C THR A 532 2.00 -1.65 -9.14
N PHE A 533 1.38 -1.13 -8.10
CA PHE A 533 0.13 -0.37 -8.16
C PHE A 533 0.40 1.12 -7.96
N VAL A 534 -0.27 1.96 -8.74
CA VAL A 534 -0.25 3.41 -8.58
C VAL A 534 -1.61 4.01 -8.90
N ALA A 535 -2.13 4.87 -8.02
CA ALA A 535 -3.29 5.69 -8.31
C ALA A 535 -2.89 6.94 -9.10
N GLU A 536 -3.72 7.41 -10.05
CA GLU A 536 -3.42 8.58 -10.87
C GLU A 536 -3.26 9.85 -10.03
N ASN A 537 -4.07 9.98 -8.97
CA ASN A 537 -3.99 11.09 -8.03
C ASN A 537 -2.82 10.97 -7.02
N LEU A 538 -2.00 9.91 -7.11
CA LEU A 538 -0.85 9.61 -6.23
C LEU A 538 -1.20 9.60 -4.74
N GLU A 539 -2.45 9.38 -4.38
CA GLU A 539 -2.93 9.38 -3.00
C GLU A 539 -2.39 8.19 -2.21
N LYS A 540 -1.94 8.46 -0.98
CA LYS A 540 -1.71 7.45 0.05
C LYS A 540 -2.95 7.38 0.94
N ARG A 541 -3.71 6.29 0.89
CA ARG A 541 -4.90 6.12 1.70
C ARG A 541 -4.84 4.85 2.54
N GLU A 542 -4.73 5.04 3.84
CA GLU A 542 -4.78 3.93 4.80
C GLU A 542 -6.25 3.55 5.13
N PRO A 543 -6.52 2.29 5.46
CA PRO A 543 -5.59 1.17 5.63
C PRO A 543 -5.26 0.41 4.32
N TYR A 544 -5.75 0.85 3.16
CA TYR A 544 -5.70 0.10 1.90
C TYR A 544 -4.28 -0.06 1.37
N VAL A 545 -3.43 0.98 1.52
CA VAL A 545 -2.02 0.90 1.15
C VAL A 545 -1.32 -0.19 1.95
N ALA A 546 -1.47 -0.19 3.28
CA ALA A 546 -0.86 -1.21 4.13
C ALA A 546 -1.35 -2.63 3.80
N ARG A 547 -2.65 -2.81 3.51
CA ARG A 547 -3.22 -4.10 3.13
C ARG A 547 -2.65 -4.62 1.80
N LEU A 548 -2.53 -3.77 0.77
CA LEU A 548 -1.89 -4.12 -0.51
C LEU A 548 -0.41 -4.48 -0.32
N GLN A 549 0.31 -3.71 0.51
CA GLN A 549 1.72 -3.96 0.82
C GLN A 549 1.92 -5.30 1.55
N GLN A 550 1.02 -5.68 2.47
CA GLN A 550 1.04 -6.98 3.12
C GLN A 550 0.72 -8.12 2.13
N MET A 551 -0.12 -7.88 1.14
CA MET A 551 -0.37 -8.83 0.05
C MET A 551 0.87 -9.08 -0.82
N GLY A 552 1.84 -8.17 -0.84
CA GLY A 552 3.06 -8.23 -1.67
C GLY A 552 3.06 -7.24 -2.85
N VAL A 553 2.17 -6.25 -2.84
CA VAL A 553 2.06 -5.23 -3.88
C VAL A 553 2.94 -4.03 -3.55
N GLU A 554 3.78 -3.62 -4.50
CA GLU A 554 4.50 -2.35 -4.42
C GLU A 554 3.54 -1.21 -4.73
N VAL A 555 3.06 -0.50 -3.70
CA VAL A 555 2.10 0.61 -3.85
C VAL A 555 2.85 1.93 -3.91
N LEU A 556 2.76 2.64 -5.04
CA LEU A 556 3.47 3.89 -5.27
C LEU A 556 2.56 5.11 -5.03
N TYR A 557 3.07 6.13 -4.32
CA TYR A 557 2.34 7.33 -3.94
C TYR A 557 3.26 8.56 -3.77
N ALA A 558 2.67 9.76 -3.71
CA ALA A 558 3.42 10.99 -3.41
C ALA A 558 3.91 10.99 -1.94
N PRO A 559 5.08 11.59 -1.62
CA PRO A 559 5.97 12.35 -2.52
C PRO A 559 7.02 11.51 -3.27
N TYR A 560 7.03 10.18 -3.10
CA TYR A 560 8.06 9.28 -3.66
C TYR A 560 7.97 9.13 -5.18
N VAL A 561 6.77 9.28 -5.74
CA VAL A 561 6.52 9.36 -7.17
C VAL A 561 6.04 10.77 -7.52
N ARG A 562 6.71 11.45 -8.44
CA ARG A 562 6.38 12.81 -8.86
C ARG A 562 5.24 12.86 -9.88
N SER A 563 5.21 11.88 -10.78
CA SER A 563 4.15 11.68 -11.76
C SER A 563 4.22 10.28 -12.34
N ILE A 564 3.09 9.78 -12.81
CA ILE A 564 3.03 8.47 -13.49
C ILE A 564 3.85 8.48 -14.79
N ARG A 565 3.90 9.61 -15.50
CA ARG A 565 4.73 9.73 -16.72
C ARG A 565 6.21 9.52 -16.38
N ALA A 566 6.73 10.16 -15.33
CA ALA A 566 8.11 9.99 -14.89
C ALA A 566 8.38 8.55 -14.42
N LEU A 567 7.43 7.91 -13.75
CA LEU A 567 7.50 6.50 -13.36
C LEU A 567 7.64 5.58 -14.59
N ILE A 568 6.80 5.78 -15.59
CA ILE A 568 6.85 4.98 -16.85
C ILE A 568 8.16 5.24 -17.60
N GLU A 569 8.65 6.48 -17.63
CA GLU A 569 9.94 6.84 -18.26
C GLU A 569 11.12 6.15 -17.56
N GLU A 570 11.14 6.15 -16.23
CA GLU A 570 12.23 5.56 -15.42
C GLU A 570 12.18 4.03 -15.39
N ARG A 571 10.98 3.46 -15.25
CA ARG A 571 10.79 2.03 -14.93
C ARG A 571 10.02 1.24 -15.98
N GLY A 572 9.57 1.86 -17.06
CA GLY A 572 8.75 1.20 -18.09
C GLY A 572 9.38 -0.08 -18.66
N ALA A 573 10.71 -0.10 -18.81
CA ALA A 573 11.44 -1.28 -19.27
C ALA A 573 11.39 -2.48 -18.31
N GLU A 574 11.00 -2.29 -17.04
CA GLU A 574 10.89 -3.35 -16.04
C GLU A 574 9.61 -4.20 -16.22
N PHE A 575 8.56 -3.64 -16.85
CA PHE A 575 7.23 -4.25 -16.89
C PHE A 575 6.99 -5.13 -18.13
N ASP A 576 6.35 -6.27 -17.92
CA ASP A 576 5.87 -7.18 -18.96
C ASP A 576 4.44 -6.84 -19.39
N VAL A 577 3.62 -6.31 -18.45
CA VAL A 577 2.23 -5.89 -18.67
C VAL A 577 2.00 -4.53 -18.03
N VAL A 578 1.31 -3.63 -18.72
CA VAL A 578 0.83 -2.36 -18.17
C VAL A 578 -0.69 -2.31 -18.34
N VAL A 579 -1.40 -2.25 -17.23
CA VAL A 579 -2.86 -2.10 -17.18
C VAL A 579 -3.19 -0.65 -16.86
N LEU A 580 -3.95 -0.01 -17.75
CA LEU A 580 -4.49 1.34 -17.55
C LEU A 580 -6.00 1.21 -17.38
N ALA A 581 -6.48 1.47 -16.16
CA ALA A 581 -7.91 1.38 -15.85
C ALA A 581 -8.61 2.69 -16.20
N ARG A 582 -9.70 2.56 -16.95
CA ARG A 582 -10.56 3.63 -17.48
C ARG A 582 -9.93 4.41 -18.64
N TYR A 583 -10.78 4.73 -19.63
CA TYR A 583 -10.35 5.40 -20.87
C TYR A 583 -9.65 6.74 -20.62
N TYR A 584 -10.09 7.54 -19.66
CA TYR A 584 -9.49 8.86 -19.40
C TYR A 584 -8.10 8.74 -18.75
N VAL A 585 -7.83 7.73 -17.94
CA VAL A 585 -6.47 7.40 -17.47
C VAL A 585 -5.61 6.93 -18.64
N ALA A 586 -6.15 6.02 -19.45
CA ALA A 586 -5.45 5.48 -20.61
C ALA A 586 -5.05 6.58 -21.60
N ALA A 587 -5.94 7.53 -21.89
CA ALA A 587 -5.68 8.65 -22.79
C ALA A 587 -4.44 9.46 -22.38
N HIS A 588 -4.16 9.58 -21.08
CA HIS A 588 -3.00 10.32 -20.58
C HIS A 588 -1.68 9.57 -20.75
N TYR A 589 -1.70 8.21 -20.73
CA TYR A 589 -0.46 7.44 -20.56
C TYR A 589 -0.13 6.47 -21.70
N ILE A 590 -1.05 6.16 -22.62
CA ILE A 590 -0.79 5.25 -23.75
C ILE A 590 0.49 5.64 -24.52
N ALA A 591 0.67 6.93 -24.83
CA ALA A 591 1.84 7.40 -25.57
C ALA A 591 3.16 7.16 -24.81
N SER A 592 3.14 7.39 -23.50
CA SER A 592 4.30 7.15 -22.62
C SER A 592 4.63 5.67 -22.52
N VAL A 593 3.62 4.80 -22.35
CA VAL A 593 3.81 3.34 -22.31
C VAL A 593 4.39 2.84 -23.64
N ARG A 594 3.84 3.29 -24.77
CA ARG A 594 4.34 2.90 -26.11
C ARG A 594 5.79 3.31 -26.34
N ARG A 595 6.20 4.44 -25.79
CA ARG A 595 7.57 4.95 -25.92
C ARG A 595 8.57 4.29 -24.97
N TYR A 596 8.22 4.13 -23.67
CA TYR A 596 9.18 3.75 -22.64
C TYR A 596 9.01 2.30 -22.12
N ALA A 597 7.90 1.66 -22.45
CA ALA A 597 7.62 0.25 -22.17
C ALA A 597 7.15 -0.51 -23.43
N PRO A 598 7.83 -0.38 -24.59
CA PRO A 598 7.37 -0.94 -25.86
C PRO A 598 7.27 -2.47 -25.84
N GLN A 599 8.01 -3.14 -24.95
CA GLN A 599 7.98 -4.59 -24.75
C GLN A 599 6.74 -5.04 -23.97
N ALA A 600 6.16 -4.16 -23.13
CA ALA A 600 5.02 -4.50 -22.28
C ALA A 600 3.74 -4.69 -23.11
N LEU A 601 2.93 -5.66 -22.73
CA LEU A 601 1.56 -5.78 -23.21
C LEU A 601 0.73 -4.65 -22.59
N LEU A 602 0.19 -3.77 -23.42
CA LEU A 602 -0.63 -2.64 -22.97
C LEU A 602 -2.10 -3.03 -22.94
N VAL A 603 -2.69 -3.00 -21.76
CA VAL A 603 -4.08 -3.38 -21.49
C VAL A 603 -4.89 -2.13 -21.11
N LEU A 604 -6.02 -1.91 -21.75
CA LEU A 604 -7.06 -1.01 -21.27
C LEU A 604 -8.08 -1.81 -20.48
N ASP A 605 -8.27 -1.51 -19.21
CA ASP A 605 -9.37 -2.02 -18.40
C ASP A 605 -10.51 -0.97 -18.39
N THR A 606 -11.60 -1.25 -19.09
CA THR A 606 -12.70 -0.29 -19.22
C THR A 606 -13.48 -0.11 -17.92
N ILE A 607 -13.50 -1.12 -17.04
CA ILE A 607 -14.38 -1.24 -15.86
C ILE A 607 -15.87 -1.33 -16.27
N ASP A 608 -16.32 -0.44 -17.10
CA ASP A 608 -17.55 -0.44 -17.89
C ASP A 608 -17.36 0.46 -19.13
N LEU A 609 -18.15 0.30 -20.15
CA LEU A 609 -18.15 1.20 -21.30
C LEU A 609 -18.81 2.52 -20.93
N HIS A 610 -18.02 3.55 -20.70
CA HIS A 610 -18.49 4.86 -20.24
C HIS A 610 -19.43 5.53 -21.25
N PHE A 611 -19.10 5.45 -22.55
CA PHE A 611 -19.98 6.00 -23.58
C PHE A 611 -21.34 5.33 -23.59
N LEU A 612 -21.42 4.01 -23.36
CA LEU A 612 -22.66 3.27 -23.33
C LEU A 612 -23.55 3.72 -22.18
N ARG A 613 -22.95 3.87 -20.98
CA ARG A 613 -23.66 4.39 -19.80
C ARG A 613 -24.22 5.79 -20.03
N GLN A 614 -23.44 6.68 -20.66
CA GLN A 614 -23.87 8.04 -20.94
C GLN A 614 -24.93 8.12 -22.03
N ARG A 615 -24.84 7.31 -23.09
CA ARG A 615 -25.91 7.20 -24.11
C ARG A 615 -27.24 6.75 -23.50
N ARG A 616 -27.22 5.78 -22.57
CA ARG A 616 -28.39 5.30 -21.85
C ARG A 616 -28.96 6.36 -20.92
N LEU A 617 -28.13 7.14 -20.24
CA LEU A 617 -28.58 8.27 -19.43
C LEU A 617 -29.23 9.34 -20.29
N ALA A 618 -28.65 9.67 -21.44
CA ALA A 618 -29.19 10.64 -22.38
C ALA A 618 -30.57 10.24 -22.90
N ALA A 619 -30.73 8.94 -23.22
CA ALA A 619 -32.01 8.38 -23.67
C ALA A 619 -33.06 8.40 -22.55
N LEU A 620 -32.71 8.06 -21.31
CA LEU A 620 -33.64 8.09 -20.17
C LEU A 620 -34.12 9.51 -19.83
N GLN A 621 -33.27 10.50 -19.98
CA GLN A 621 -33.58 11.91 -19.64
C GLN A 621 -33.95 12.77 -20.84
N GLU A 622 -33.95 12.20 -22.04
CA GLU A 622 -34.19 12.90 -23.32
C GLU A 622 -33.35 14.19 -23.46
N ASN A 623 -32.06 14.13 -23.02
CA ASN A 623 -31.21 15.28 -22.88
C ASN A 623 -30.14 15.33 -23.97
N ALA A 624 -30.27 16.28 -24.90
CA ALA A 624 -29.36 16.47 -26.01
C ALA A 624 -27.93 16.83 -25.58
N SER A 625 -27.71 17.54 -24.48
CA SER A 625 -26.39 17.91 -23.98
C SER A 625 -25.66 16.68 -23.45
N ILE A 626 -26.38 15.78 -22.77
CA ILE A 626 -25.82 14.50 -22.32
C ILE A 626 -25.47 13.61 -23.51
N ALA A 627 -26.33 13.59 -24.55
CA ALA A 627 -26.07 12.85 -25.78
C ALA A 627 -24.79 13.35 -26.49
N GLN A 628 -24.60 14.67 -26.57
CA GLN A 628 -23.35 15.25 -27.12
C GLN A 628 -22.12 14.88 -26.31
N SER A 629 -22.23 14.90 -24.98
CA SER A 629 -21.15 14.46 -24.08
C SER A 629 -20.84 12.97 -24.27
N ALA A 630 -21.87 12.12 -24.41
CA ALA A 630 -21.69 10.69 -24.65
C ALA A 630 -20.93 10.41 -25.96
N GLU A 631 -21.17 11.22 -27.01
CA GLU A 631 -20.46 11.09 -28.28
C GLU A 631 -18.98 11.53 -28.20
N ALA A 632 -18.67 12.55 -27.38
CA ALA A 632 -17.28 12.93 -27.12
C ALA A 632 -16.53 11.82 -26.35
N ILE A 633 -17.16 11.23 -25.34
CA ILE A 633 -16.62 10.09 -24.60
C ILE A 633 -16.43 8.89 -25.52
N TYR A 634 -17.39 8.59 -26.39
CA TYR A 634 -17.29 7.49 -27.36
C TYR A 634 -16.03 7.61 -28.20
N ARG A 635 -15.78 8.78 -28.82
CA ARG A 635 -14.60 8.99 -29.66
C ARG A 635 -13.30 8.75 -28.91
N GLN A 636 -13.20 9.26 -27.68
CA GLN A 636 -12.00 9.12 -26.87
C GLN A 636 -11.80 7.67 -26.37
N GLU A 637 -12.88 7.00 -25.98
CA GLU A 637 -12.81 5.62 -25.47
C GLU A 637 -12.45 4.65 -26.60
N ILE A 638 -13.05 4.82 -27.79
CA ILE A 638 -12.73 4.04 -29.00
C ILE A 638 -11.27 4.27 -29.43
N GLU A 639 -10.78 5.52 -29.43
CA GLU A 639 -9.37 5.80 -29.73
C GLU A 639 -8.43 5.07 -28.76
N CYS A 640 -8.73 5.06 -27.46
CA CYS A 640 -7.93 4.33 -26.48
C CYS A 640 -7.94 2.82 -26.73
N ILE A 641 -9.11 2.25 -27.05
CA ILE A 641 -9.26 0.83 -27.39
C ILE A 641 -8.41 0.45 -28.59
N GLN A 642 -8.43 1.24 -29.67
CA GLN A 642 -7.66 1.00 -30.87
C GLN A 642 -6.13 1.07 -30.65
N ARG A 643 -5.70 1.84 -29.65
CA ARG A 643 -4.29 2.06 -29.34
C ARG A 643 -3.72 1.08 -28.31
N CYS A 644 -4.55 0.27 -27.66
CA CYS A 644 -4.12 -0.76 -26.73
C CYS A 644 -3.90 -2.11 -27.41
N ASP A 645 -3.11 -2.99 -26.82
CA ASP A 645 -2.91 -4.35 -27.35
C ASP A 645 -4.09 -5.26 -27.01
N VAL A 646 -4.66 -5.04 -25.83
CA VAL A 646 -5.82 -5.79 -25.29
C VAL A 646 -6.75 -4.80 -24.60
N THR A 647 -8.03 -5.00 -24.78
CA THR A 647 -9.08 -4.29 -24.00
C THR A 647 -9.83 -5.30 -23.14
N TRP A 648 -9.89 -5.04 -21.84
CA TRP A 648 -10.76 -5.76 -20.92
C TRP A 648 -12.13 -5.11 -20.87
N VAL A 649 -13.16 -5.92 -21.04
CA VAL A 649 -14.56 -5.61 -20.77
C VAL A 649 -15.09 -6.58 -19.74
N VAL A 650 -16.20 -6.23 -19.08
CA VAL A 650 -16.72 -7.05 -17.97
C VAL A 650 -17.79 -8.06 -18.39
N SER A 651 -18.31 -7.96 -19.62
CA SER A 651 -19.40 -8.84 -20.09
C SER A 651 -19.31 -9.20 -21.57
N GLY A 652 -20.03 -10.27 -21.94
CA GLY A 652 -20.24 -10.67 -23.34
C GLY A 652 -20.93 -9.59 -24.17
N VAL A 653 -21.88 -8.88 -23.56
CA VAL A 653 -22.62 -7.79 -24.23
C VAL A 653 -21.69 -6.65 -24.65
N GLU A 654 -20.81 -6.22 -23.75
CA GLU A 654 -19.82 -5.18 -24.10
C GLU A 654 -18.83 -5.66 -25.17
N ARG A 655 -18.40 -6.93 -25.10
CA ARG A 655 -17.55 -7.53 -26.14
C ARG A 655 -18.24 -7.53 -27.51
N GLU A 656 -19.52 -7.84 -27.58
CA GLU A 656 -20.30 -7.83 -28.82
C GLU A 656 -20.48 -6.41 -29.38
N ILE A 657 -20.67 -5.41 -28.49
CA ILE A 657 -20.69 -4.01 -28.89
C ILE A 657 -19.35 -3.62 -29.51
N LEU A 658 -18.25 -3.92 -28.84
CA LEU A 658 -16.92 -3.58 -29.37
C LEU A 658 -16.53 -4.39 -30.61
N ALA A 659 -17.01 -5.60 -30.77
CA ALA A 659 -16.81 -6.38 -32.00
C ALA A 659 -17.43 -5.71 -33.23
N ARG A 660 -18.49 -4.92 -33.05
CA ARG A 660 -19.11 -4.13 -34.11
C ARG A 660 -18.43 -2.77 -34.31
N GLU A 661 -18.11 -2.10 -33.20
CA GLU A 661 -17.53 -0.75 -33.24
C GLU A 661 -16.04 -0.75 -33.58
N VAL A 662 -15.28 -1.75 -33.13
CA VAL A 662 -13.82 -1.87 -33.29
C VAL A 662 -13.41 -3.31 -33.63
N PRO A 663 -13.76 -3.83 -34.82
CA PRO A 663 -13.59 -5.25 -35.16
C PRO A 663 -12.14 -5.78 -35.05
N LEU A 664 -11.15 -4.91 -35.15
CA LEU A 664 -9.73 -5.27 -35.09
C LEU A 664 -9.16 -5.28 -33.68
N ALA A 665 -9.90 -4.82 -32.66
CA ALA A 665 -9.44 -4.80 -31.30
C ALA A 665 -9.44 -6.21 -30.66
N THR A 666 -8.41 -6.54 -29.91
CA THR A 666 -8.40 -7.75 -29.10
C THR A 666 -9.17 -7.49 -27.80
N VAL A 667 -10.40 -7.98 -27.72
CA VAL A 667 -11.27 -7.79 -26.55
C VAL A 667 -11.37 -9.07 -25.74
N MET A 668 -11.02 -8.97 -24.46
CA MET A 668 -11.10 -10.08 -23.49
C MET A 668 -12.13 -9.75 -22.39
N ILE A 669 -12.88 -10.75 -21.95
CA ILE A 669 -13.77 -10.60 -20.80
C ILE A 669 -12.96 -10.81 -19.53
N GLN A 670 -12.91 -9.77 -18.69
CA GLN A 670 -12.36 -9.81 -17.34
C GLN A 670 -13.40 -9.29 -16.37
N THR A 671 -14.25 -10.19 -15.89
CA THR A 671 -15.44 -9.87 -15.12
C THR A 671 -15.16 -9.59 -13.64
N ASN A 672 -16.20 -9.34 -12.85
CA ASN A 672 -16.13 -9.26 -11.39
C ASN A 672 -15.67 -10.61 -10.80
N VAL A 673 -15.15 -10.59 -9.56
CA VAL A 673 -14.63 -11.79 -8.90
C VAL A 673 -15.28 -11.92 -7.53
N HIS A 674 -16.06 -12.99 -7.36
CA HIS A 674 -16.76 -13.33 -6.12
C HIS A 674 -16.62 -14.82 -5.82
N GLU A 675 -16.83 -15.18 -4.56
CA GLU A 675 -16.83 -16.58 -4.10
C GLU A 675 -18.16 -16.87 -3.42
N GLY A 676 -18.80 -17.96 -3.83
CA GLY A 676 -20.00 -18.46 -3.17
C GLY A 676 -19.71 -18.98 -1.77
N VAL A 677 -20.61 -18.73 -0.83
CA VAL A 677 -20.53 -19.31 0.51
C VAL A 677 -21.17 -20.70 0.54
N THR A 678 -20.66 -21.57 1.39
CA THR A 678 -21.21 -22.93 1.61
C THR A 678 -22.28 -22.96 2.69
N ASP A 679 -22.20 -22.05 3.67
CA ASP A 679 -23.17 -21.94 4.76
C ASP A 679 -24.11 -20.75 4.50
N VAL A 680 -25.26 -21.04 3.94
CA VAL A 680 -26.28 -20.05 3.56
C VAL A 680 -27.38 -20.05 4.61
N PRO A 681 -27.65 -18.91 5.29
CA PRO A 681 -28.77 -18.79 6.23
C PRO A 681 -30.11 -19.13 5.54
N PRO A 682 -30.94 -19.97 6.16
CA PRO A 682 -32.19 -20.42 5.54
C PRO A 682 -33.24 -19.28 5.45
N PHE A 683 -34.23 -19.48 4.60
CA PHE A 683 -35.32 -18.52 4.37
C PHE A 683 -35.96 -17.98 5.67
N ALA A 684 -36.26 -18.88 6.64
CA ALA A 684 -36.90 -18.51 7.88
C ALA A 684 -36.06 -17.62 8.81
N ALA A 685 -34.71 -17.67 8.67
CA ALA A 685 -33.78 -16.88 9.46
C ALA A 685 -33.54 -15.47 8.89
N ARG A 686 -34.09 -15.17 7.72
CA ARG A 686 -33.85 -13.91 7.01
C ARG A 686 -35.10 -13.03 7.01
N GLU A 687 -34.89 -11.71 7.15
CA GLU A 687 -35.98 -10.71 7.10
C GLU A 687 -35.50 -9.39 6.47
N GLY A 688 -36.43 -8.65 5.87
CA GLY A 688 -36.14 -7.35 5.23
C GLY A 688 -35.59 -7.44 3.82
N ILE A 689 -35.51 -6.28 3.19
CA ILE A 689 -35.11 -6.08 1.82
C ILE A 689 -33.91 -5.14 1.82
N VAL A 690 -32.86 -5.40 1.03
CA VAL A 690 -31.67 -4.55 0.98
C VAL A 690 -31.39 -4.03 -0.42
N PHE A 691 -31.10 -2.75 -0.53
CA PHE A 691 -30.47 -2.11 -1.69
C PHE A 691 -29.04 -1.70 -1.33
N VAL A 692 -28.08 -2.06 -2.17
CA VAL A 692 -26.68 -1.72 -2.01
C VAL A 692 -26.24 -0.81 -3.15
N GLY A 693 -25.59 0.34 -2.82
CA GLY A 693 -25.07 1.20 -3.88
C GLY A 693 -24.23 2.36 -3.36
N GLY A 694 -22.96 2.44 -3.79
CA GLY A 694 -22.15 3.65 -3.58
C GLY A 694 -22.77 4.84 -4.34
N TYR A 695 -23.13 5.91 -3.62
CA TYR A 695 -23.91 7.02 -4.18
C TYR A 695 -23.05 8.05 -4.94
N ARG A 696 -21.74 7.86 -5.05
CA ARG A 696 -20.93 8.58 -6.05
C ARG A 696 -21.24 8.17 -7.48
N HIS A 697 -21.89 7.02 -7.65
CA HIS A 697 -22.30 6.50 -8.95
C HIS A 697 -23.76 6.92 -9.23
N PRO A 698 -24.03 7.84 -10.20
CA PRO A 698 -25.35 8.39 -10.44
C PRO A 698 -26.47 7.37 -10.66
N PRO A 699 -26.27 6.23 -11.36
CA PRO A 699 -27.29 5.18 -11.46
C PRO A 699 -27.80 4.64 -10.13
N ASN A 700 -26.96 4.62 -9.08
CA ASN A 700 -27.38 4.16 -7.75
C ASN A 700 -28.27 5.20 -7.04
N VAL A 701 -28.01 6.48 -7.25
CA VAL A 701 -28.86 7.56 -6.72
C VAL A 701 -30.24 7.49 -7.35
N ASP A 702 -30.29 7.37 -8.67
CA ASP A 702 -31.54 7.20 -9.43
C ASP A 702 -32.33 5.98 -8.97
N ALA A 703 -31.67 4.83 -8.86
CA ALA A 703 -32.30 3.57 -8.42
C ALA A 703 -32.86 3.64 -6.99
N ALA A 704 -32.15 4.28 -6.06
CA ALA A 704 -32.61 4.45 -4.70
C ALA A 704 -33.83 5.37 -4.61
N LEU A 705 -33.84 6.46 -5.40
CA LEU A 705 -35.00 7.36 -5.52
C LEU A 705 -36.22 6.63 -6.13
N PHE A 706 -36.00 5.85 -7.20
CA PHE A 706 -37.04 5.03 -7.83
C PHE A 706 -37.59 3.99 -6.86
N LEU A 707 -36.73 3.27 -6.14
CA LEU A 707 -37.13 2.31 -5.11
C LEU A 707 -38.00 2.98 -4.04
N ALA A 708 -37.52 4.08 -3.49
CA ALA A 708 -38.15 4.75 -2.35
C ALA A 708 -39.50 5.41 -2.70
N ARG A 709 -39.60 6.00 -3.91
CA ARG A 709 -40.75 6.81 -4.29
C ARG A 709 -41.85 6.03 -5.00
N GLU A 710 -41.47 5.00 -5.77
CA GLU A 710 -42.42 4.32 -6.66
C GLU A 710 -42.68 2.85 -6.23
N ILE A 711 -41.67 2.15 -5.60
CA ILE A 711 -41.82 0.72 -5.29
C ILE A 711 -42.18 0.51 -3.81
N VAL A 712 -41.44 1.15 -2.86
CA VAL A 712 -41.68 0.98 -1.42
C VAL A 712 -43.15 1.31 -1.02
N PRO A 713 -43.81 2.33 -1.53
CA PRO A 713 -45.24 2.57 -1.22
C PRO A 713 -46.15 1.37 -1.55
N LEU A 714 -45.89 0.70 -2.68
CA LEU A 714 -46.66 -0.50 -3.09
C LEU A 714 -46.34 -1.72 -2.20
N LEU A 715 -45.14 -1.81 -1.68
CA LEU A 715 -44.73 -2.88 -0.77
C LEU A 715 -45.38 -2.73 0.62
N ARG A 716 -45.57 -1.51 1.13
CA ARG A 716 -46.18 -1.26 2.43
C ARG A 716 -47.56 -1.82 2.56
N GLU A 717 -48.33 -1.75 1.48
CA GLU A 717 -49.70 -2.29 1.43
C GLU A 717 -49.74 -3.82 1.45
N ARG A 718 -48.70 -4.47 0.90
CA ARG A 718 -48.68 -5.90 0.60
C ARG A 718 -47.78 -6.72 1.56
N LEU A 719 -46.75 -6.07 2.12
CA LEU A 719 -45.83 -6.64 3.09
C LEU A 719 -45.70 -5.69 4.31
N PRO A 720 -46.82 -5.55 5.08
CA PRO A 720 -46.80 -4.65 6.23
C PRO A 720 -45.74 -5.08 7.26
N GLY A 721 -44.99 -4.11 7.74
CA GLY A 721 -43.89 -4.34 8.71
C GLY A 721 -42.56 -4.77 8.13
N VAL A 722 -42.46 -5.10 6.84
CA VAL A 722 -41.20 -5.44 6.19
C VAL A 722 -40.36 -4.15 5.95
N LYS A 723 -39.13 -4.15 6.43
CA LYS A 723 -38.20 -3.02 6.25
C LYS A 723 -37.37 -3.15 4.97
N THR A 724 -37.17 -2.02 4.31
CA THR A 724 -36.26 -1.86 3.18
C THR A 724 -35.04 -1.02 3.63
N TYR A 725 -33.84 -1.53 3.47
CA TYR A 725 -32.60 -0.91 3.90
C TYR A 725 -31.81 -0.36 2.71
N LEU A 726 -31.40 0.91 2.78
CA LEU A 726 -30.54 1.56 1.78
C LEU A 726 -29.11 1.64 2.33
N LEU A 727 -28.20 0.82 1.81
CA LEU A 727 -26.81 0.76 2.18
C LEU A 727 -25.93 1.42 1.11
N GLY A 728 -24.93 2.16 1.54
CA GLY A 728 -23.90 2.70 0.66
C GLY A 728 -23.25 3.98 1.14
N SER A 729 -22.03 4.19 0.68
CA SER A 729 -21.22 5.36 1.02
C SER A 729 -21.62 6.60 0.24
N ASN A 730 -21.31 7.78 0.80
CA ASN A 730 -21.48 9.10 0.16
C ASN A 730 -22.94 9.41 -0.25
N ALA A 731 -23.90 9.08 0.60
CA ALA A 731 -25.31 9.39 0.36
C ALA A 731 -25.54 10.90 0.25
N PRO A 732 -26.05 11.41 -0.89
CA PRO A 732 -26.42 12.81 -1.02
C PRO A 732 -27.64 13.13 -0.17
N ARG A 733 -27.89 14.42 0.08
CA ARG A 733 -29.02 14.90 0.86
C ARG A 733 -30.38 14.30 0.40
N ALA A 734 -30.59 14.21 -0.90
CA ALA A 734 -31.81 13.62 -1.48
C ALA A 734 -32.05 12.15 -1.10
N ILE A 735 -31.00 11.41 -0.74
CA ILE A 735 -31.12 10.03 -0.24
C ILE A 735 -31.31 10.03 1.28
N LEU A 736 -30.56 10.88 2.01
CA LEU A 736 -30.67 10.98 3.47
C LEU A 736 -32.07 11.40 3.94
N GLU A 737 -32.76 12.22 3.13
CA GLU A 737 -34.14 12.68 3.38
C GLU A 737 -35.20 11.63 3.05
N LEU A 738 -34.85 10.46 2.54
CA LEU A 738 -35.80 9.37 2.22
C LEU A 738 -36.25 8.56 3.45
N GLN A 739 -35.72 8.83 4.63
CA GLN A 739 -36.11 8.13 5.86
C GLN A 739 -37.64 8.20 6.05
N ALA A 740 -38.32 7.05 6.11
CA ALA A 740 -39.74 6.95 6.25
C ALA A 740 -40.14 5.60 6.88
N GLU A 741 -41.41 5.43 7.28
CA GLU A 741 -41.89 4.15 7.76
C GLU A 741 -41.64 3.04 6.74
N GLY A 742 -41.03 1.93 7.16
CA GLY A 742 -40.67 0.80 6.29
C GLY A 742 -39.44 1.04 5.38
N LEU A 743 -38.83 2.22 5.39
CA LEU A 743 -37.61 2.54 4.65
C LEU A 743 -36.55 3.15 5.57
N GLU A 744 -35.38 2.53 5.65
CA GLU A 744 -34.31 2.93 6.53
C GLU A 744 -33.03 3.22 5.71
N VAL A 745 -32.49 4.43 5.82
CA VAL A 745 -31.22 4.83 5.21
C VAL A 745 -30.10 4.52 6.19
N VAL A 746 -29.45 3.37 6.01
CA VAL A 746 -28.35 2.91 6.87
C VAL A 746 -27.05 3.65 6.56
N GLY A 747 -26.83 3.97 5.27
CA GLY A 747 -25.59 4.61 4.82
C GLY A 747 -24.43 3.62 4.66
N TYR A 748 -23.20 4.10 4.96
CA TYR A 748 -21.99 3.27 4.86
C TYR A 748 -21.89 2.26 6.01
N VAL A 749 -21.54 1.03 5.66
CA VAL A 749 -21.22 -0.05 6.60
C VAL A 749 -19.84 -0.63 6.26
N PRO A 750 -18.96 -0.85 7.23
CA PRO A 750 -17.63 -1.42 6.98
C PRO A 750 -17.68 -2.85 6.45
N GLU A 751 -18.63 -3.66 6.94
CA GLU A 751 -18.88 -5.03 6.55
C GLU A 751 -20.32 -5.15 6.05
N ILE A 752 -20.47 -5.56 4.82
CA ILE A 752 -21.80 -5.68 4.19
C ILE A 752 -22.37 -7.09 4.35
N GLU A 753 -21.53 -8.08 4.53
CA GLU A 753 -21.91 -9.49 4.60
C GLU A 753 -22.97 -9.77 5.67
N PRO A 754 -22.91 -9.23 6.90
CA PRO A 754 -23.95 -9.43 7.91
C PRO A 754 -25.35 -8.92 7.46
N TRP A 755 -25.38 -7.86 6.64
CA TRP A 755 -26.63 -7.35 6.08
C TRP A 755 -27.18 -8.25 4.99
N LEU A 756 -26.29 -8.78 4.12
CA LEU A 756 -26.68 -9.73 3.08
C LEU A 756 -27.15 -11.07 3.66
N ASP A 757 -26.59 -11.50 4.79
CA ASP A 757 -26.98 -12.72 5.49
C ASP A 757 -28.32 -12.56 6.25
N ARG A 758 -28.56 -11.38 6.79
CA ARG A 758 -29.78 -11.06 7.54
C ARG A 758 -30.99 -10.83 6.63
N CYS A 759 -30.78 -10.10 5.50
CA CYS A 759 -31.90 -9.73 4.62
C CYS A 759 -32.41 -10.94 3.84
N ARG A 760 -33.73 -10.93 3.53
CA ARG A 760 -34.40 -12.00 2.76
C ARG A 760 -34.29 -11.77 1.28
N LEU A 761 -34.26 -10.54 0.82
CA LEU A 761 -34.10 -10.19 -0.59
C LEU A 761 -33.12 -9.03 -0.79
N SER A 762 -32.40 -9.03 -1.91
CA SER A 762 -31.73 -7.88 -2.47
C SER A 762 -32.52 -7.33 -3.66
N VAL A 763 -32.55 -5.99 -3.81
CA VAL A 763 -33.20 -5.35 -4.95
C VAL A 763 -32.19 -4.50 -5.73
N SER A 764 -32.28 -4.54 -7.06
CA SER A 764 -31.42 -3.74 -7.94
C SER A 764 -32.25 -3.06 -9.05
N PRO A 765 -32.97 -1.95 -8.73
CA PRO A 765 -33.90 -1.31 -9.66
C PRO A 765 -33.20 -0.21 -10.49
N LEU A 766 -32.08 -0.52 -11.13
CA LEU A 766 -31.35 0.42 -11.98
C LEU A 766 -32.14 0.67 -13.27
N ARG A 767 -32.41 1.92 -13.61
CA ARG A 767 -33.08 2.28 -14.87
C ARG A 767 -32.11 2.49 -16.04
N TYR A 768 -30.84 2.69 -15.73
CA TYR A 768 -29.75 2.78 -16.70
C TYR A 768 -28.41 2.35 -16.08
N GLY A 769 -27.41 2.08 -16.91
CA GLY A 769 -26.07 1.67 -16.50
C GLY A 769 -25.34 0.92 -17.61
N ALA A 770 -24.08 0.57 -17.38
CA ALA A 770 -23.30 -0.33 -18.20
C ALA A 770 -22.56 -1.32 -17.29
N GLY A 771 -21.92 -2.33 -17.84
CA GLY A 771 -21.13 -3.31 -17.12
C GLY A 771 -21.90 -4.25 -16.20
N VAL A 772 -21.18 -5.15 -15.56
CA VAL A 772 -21.70 -6.14 -14.59
C VAL A 772 -21.94 -5.49 -13.23
N LYS A 773 -23.08 -5.79 -12.62
CA LYS A 773 -23.48 -5.16 -11.34
C LYS A 773 -22.93 -5.95 -10.16
N GLY A 774 -21.78 -5.56 -9.62
CA GLY A 774 -21.11 -6.23 -8.51
C GLY A 774 -22.00 -6.45 -7.27
N LYS A 775 -22.94 -5.55 -7.00
CA LYS A 775 -23.93 -5.70 -5.91
C LYS A 775 -24.82 -6.95 -6.07
N ILE A 776 -25.16 -7.31 -7.31
CA ILE A 776 -25.94 -8.52 -7.60
C ILE A 776 -25.08 -9.76 -7.37
N ASN A 777 -23.85 -9.78 -7.91
CA ASN A 777 -22.92 -10.87 -7.66
C ASN A 777 -22.61 -11.04 -6.16
N GLN A 778 -22.46 -9.95 -5.42
CA GLN A 778 -22.21 -9.98 -3.98
C GLN A 778 -23.42 -10.52 -3.20
N ALA A 779 -24.64 -10.15 -3.56
CA ALA A 779 -25.85 -10.72 -2.97
C ALA A 779 -25.97 -12.22 -3.29
N MET A 780 -25.83 -12.59 -4.56
CA MET A 780 -25.92 -13.98 -5.01
C MET A 780 -24.84 -14.88 -4.41
N SER A 781 -23.62 -14.37 -4.22
CA SER A 781 -22.53 -15.13 -3.58
C SER A 781 -22.82 -15.49 -2.13
N ARG A 782 -23.72 -14.74 -1.46
CA ARG A 782 -24.25 -15.02 -0.11
C ARG A 782 -25.57 -15.80 -0.11
N GLY A 783 -25.97 -16.34 -1.25
CA GLY A 783 -27.25 -17.01 -1.43
C GLY A 783 -28.48 -16.13 -1.20
N LEU A 784 -28.33 -14.81 -1.35
CA LEU A 784 -29.41 -13.85 -1.23
C LEU A 784 -30.07 -13.64 -2.60
N PRO A 785 -31.37 -14.05 -2.78
CA PRO A 785 -32.08 -13.84 -4.03
C PRO A 785 -32.24 -12.36 -4.39
N VAL A 786 -32.24 -12.10 -5.69
CA VAL A 786 -32.27 -10.74 -6.23
C VAL A 786 -33.54 -10.53 -7.07
N VAL A 787 -34.17 -9.37 -6.88
CA VAL A 787 -35.16 -8.83 -7.81
C VAL A 787 -34.54 -7.61 -8.49
N ALA A 788 -34.53 -7.57 -9.81
CA ALA A 788 -33.77 -6.60 -10.58
C ALA A 788 -34.52 -6.13 -11.84
N THR A 789 -34.09 -5.00 -12.38
CA THR A 789 -34.53 -4.51 -13.70
C THR A 789 -33.70 -5.13 -14.82
N THR A 790 -34.18 -5.09 -16.06
CA THR A 790 -33.44 -5.51 -17.26
C THR A 790 -32.03 -4.87 -17.36
N PRO A 791 -31.86 -3.54 -17.16
CA PRO A 791 -30.51 -2.95 -17.16
C PRO A 791 -29.59 -3.47 -16.03
N SER A 792 -30.16 -3.96 -14.94
CA SER A 792 -29.40 -4.51 -13.80
C SER A 792 -28.80 -5.87 -14.09
N VAL A 793 -29.52 -6.74 -14.83
CA VAL A 793 -29.11 -8.13 -15.10
C VAL A 793 -28.33 -8.30 -16.41
N GLU A 794 -28.23 -7.24 -17.21
CA GLU A 794 -27.54 -7.28 -18.50
C GLU A 794 -26.10 -7.79 -18.38
N GLY A 795 -25.74 -8.79 -19.19
CA GLY A 795 -24.41 -9.37 -19.25
C GLY A 795 -24.02 -10.23 -18.05
N MET A 796 -24.99 -10.60 -17.20
CA MET A 796 -24.75 -11.35 -15.96
C MET A 796 -25.09 -12.84 -16.05
N HIS A 797 -25.46 -13.35 -17.22
CA HIS A 797 -25.84 -14.76 -17.46
C HIS A 797 -27.01 -15.24 -16.56
N LEU A 798 -28.00 -14.38 -16.37
CA LEU A 798 -29.14 -14.62 -15.49
C LEU A 798 -30.44 -14.84 -16.32
N ALA A 799 -31.20 -15.82 -15.93
CA ALA A 799 -32.53 -16.12 -16.49
C ALA A 799 -33.63 -15.78 -15.46
N ASP A 800 -34.71 -15.14 -15.94
CA ASP A 800 -35.83 -14.80 -15.08
C ASP A 800 -36.55 -16.05 -14.57
N GLY A 801 -36.85 -16.08 -13.29
CA GLY A 801 -37.45 -17.20 -12.58
C GLY A 801 -36.54 -18.33 -12.15
N GLU A 802 -35.28 -18.34 -12.61
CA GLU A 802 -34.28 -19.37 -12.29
C GLU A 802 -33.20 -18.84 -11.31
N GLU A 803 -32.45 -17.78 -11.68
CA GLU A 803 -31.41 -17.16 -10.83
C GLU A 803 -31.85 -15.80 -10.26
N VAL A 804 -32.80 -15.13 -10.91
CA VAL A 804 -33.23 -13.76 -10.60
C VAL A 804 -34.70 -13.59 -10.93
N LEU A 805 -35.41 -12.62 -10.36
CA LEU A 805 -36.66 -12.12 -10.89
C LEU A 805 -36.42 -10.76 -11.58
N VAL A 806 -36.93 -10.63 -12.83
CA VAL A 806 -36.74 -9.43 -13.64
C VAL A 806 -38.07 -8.69 -13.79
N ALA A 807 -38.07 -7.40 -13.44
CA ALA A 807 -39.23 -6.53 -13.59
C ALA A 807 -38.78 -5.06 -13.72
N ASP A 808 -39.31 -4.35 -14.71
CA ASP A 808 -38.93 -2.96 -15.00
C ASP A 808 -39.96 -1.94 -14.47
N ALA A 809 -41.26 -2.25 -14.52
CA ALA A 809 -42.31 -1.36 -14.02
C ALA A 809 -42.46 -1.45 -12.49
N PRO A 810 -42.77 -0.34 -11.78
CA PRO A 810 -42.91 -0.34 -10.32
C PRO A 810 -43.85 -1.40 -9.76
N GLY A 811 -45.04 -1.55 -10.38
CA GLY A 811 -46.03 -2.56 -9.96
C GLY A 811 -45.55 -3.98 -10.15
N ALA A 812 -44.97 -4.29 -11.32
CA ALA A 812 -44.38 -5.61 -11.60
C ALA A 812 -43.19 -5.94 -10.67
N MET A 813 -42.35 -4.92 -10.35
CA MET A 813 -41.26 -5.08 -9.40
C MET A 813 -41.79 -5.37 -7.98
N ALA A 814 -42.82 -4.67 -7.54
CA ALA A 814 -43.50 -4.96 -6.28
C ALA A 814 -44.10 -6.37 -6.25
N ASP A 815 -44.73 -6.83 -7.33
CA ASP A 815 -45.25 -8.22 -7.46
C ASP A 815 -44.10 -9.25 -7.35
N ALA A 816 -43.01 -9.04 -8.05
CA ALA A 816 -41.83 -9.91 -8.01
C ALA A 816 -41.23 -9.97 -6.61
N ILE A 817 -41.10 -8.84 -5.94
CA ILE A 817 -40.58 -8.74 -4.57
C ILE A 817 -41.50 -9.51 -3.61
N VAL A 818 -42.79 -9.30 -3.64
CA VAL A 818 -43.76 -9.99 -2.78
C VAL A 818 -43.69 -11.51 -2.99
N ARG A 819 -43.69 -11.98 -4.25
CA ARG A 819 -43.54 -13.41 -4.56
C ARG A 819 -42.27 -14.00 -3.99
N ALA A 820 -41.12 -13.41 -4.27
CA ALA A 820 -39.84 -13.91 -3.79
C ALA A 820 -39.70 -13.81 -2.24
N TYR A 821 -40.40 -12.85 -1.61
CA TYR A 821 -40.35 -12.67 -0.16
C TYR A 821 -41.25 -13.68 0.59
N THR A 822 -42.32 -14.20 -0.03
CA THR A 822 -43.33 -15.05 0.62
C THR A 822 -43.29 -16.51 0.18
N ASP A 823 -42.76 -16.81 -1.02
CA ASP A 823 -42.67 -18.17 -1.57
C ASP A 823 -41.25 -18.75 -1.28
N GLU A 824 -41.17 -19.61 -0.26
CA GLU A 824 -39.92 -20.26 0.13
C GLU A 824 -39.34 -21.16 -0.96
N ALA A 825 -40.17 -21.83 -1.74
CA ALA A 825 -39.71 -22.72 -2.80
C ALA A 825 -39.05 -21.93 -3.93
N LEU A 826 -39.67 -20.82 -4.32
CA LEU A 826 -39.10 -19.86 -5.28
C LEU A 826 -37.79 -19.26 -4.72
N TRP A 827 -37.83 -18.80 -3.46
CA TRP A 827 -36.65 -18.23 -2.80
C TRP A 827 -35.45 -19.18 -2.84
N ASN A 828 -35.66 -20.45 -2.43
CA ASN A 828 -34.64 -21.49 -2.43
C ASN A 828 -34.10 -21.81 -3.84
N ARG A 829 -34.96 -21.74 -4.89
CA ARG A 829 -34.51 -21.90 -6.28
C ARG A 829 -33.61 -20.76 -6.71
N LEU A 830 -34.04 -19.51 -6.51
CA LEU A 830 -33.27 -18.32 -6.85
C LEU A 830 -31.94 -18.25 -6.09
N SER A 831 -31.95 -18.63 -4.80
CA SER A 831 -30.74 -18.66 -3.96
C SER A 831 -29.69 -19.62 -4.54
N ARG A 832 -30.08 -20.88 -4.80
CA ARG A 832 -29.18 -21.88 -5.39
C ARG A 832 -28.70 -21.50 -6.79
N GLY A 833 -29.64 -21.01 -7.63
CA GLY A 833 -29.35 -20.55 -8.99
C GLY A 833 -28.34 -19.41 -8.97
N GLY A 834 -28.52 -18.42 -8.08
CA GLY A 834 -27.62 -17.28 -7.93
C GLY A 834 -26.21 -17.68 -7.53
N ILE A 835 -26.04 -18.58 -6.56
CA ILE A 835 -24.70 -19.12 -6.16
C ILE A 835 -24.05 -19.82 -7.35
N ALA A 836 -24.79 -20.73 -8.01
CA ALA A 836 -24.27 -21.49 -9.14
C ALA A 836 -23.85 -20.58 -10.31
N ASN A 837 -24.59 -19.49 -10.56
CA ASN A 837 -24.21 -18.48 -11.55
C ASN A 837 -22.90 -17.78 -11.19
N VAL A 838 -22.71 -17.37 -9.91
CA VAL A 838 -21.48 -16.75 -9.43
C VAL A 838 -20.30 -17.72 -9.59
N GLU A 839 -20.42 -18.95 -9.17
CA GLU A 839 -19.36 -19.96 -9.29
C GLU A 839 -18.97 -20.21 -10.75
N ARG A 840 -19.95 -20.30 -11.67
CA ARG A 840 -19.73 -20.61 -13.08
C ARG A 840 -19.11 -19.45 -13.85
N HIS A 841 -19.48 -18.18 -13.55
CA HIS A 841 -19.16 -17.05 -14.40
C HIS A 841 -18.31 -15.95 -13.71
N PHE A 842 -18.28 -15.92 -12.37
CA PHE A 842 -17.70 -14.82 -11.61
C PHE A 842 -16.71 -15.29 -10.53
N SER A 843 -16.32 -16.56 -10.56
CA SER A 843 -15.39 -17.14 -9.59
C SER A 843 -13.94 -16.74 -9.82
N ARG A 844 -13.10 -16.92 -8.79
CA ARG A 844 -11.64 -16.79 -8.89
C ARG A 844 -11.05 -17.66 -10.00
N THR A 845 -11.58 -18.86 -10.21
CA THR A 845 -11.13 -19.80 -11.26
C THR A 845 -11.31 -19.18 -12.66
N VAL A 846 -12.46 -18.56 -12.92
CA VAL A 846 -12.74 -17.87 -14.18
C VAL A 846 -11.80 -16.69 -14.38
N ALA A 847 -11.63 -15.85 -13.36
CA ALA A 847 -10.72 -14.71 -13.42
C ALA A 847 -9.27 -15.13 -13.64
N ARG A 848 -8.82 -16.19 -12.96
CA ARG A 848 -7.47 -16.75 -13.10
C ARG A 848 -7.21 -17.29 -14.50
N ALA A 849 -8.20 -17.98 -15.10
CA ALA A 849 -8.10 -18.47 -16.47
C ALA A 849 -7.95 -17.33 -17.49
N SER A 850 -8.72 -16.24 -17.34
CA SER A 850 -8.61 -15.06 -18.20
C SER A 850 -7.25 -14.36 -18.02
N LEU A 851 -6.76 -14.22 -16.79
CA LEU A 851 -5.43 -13.65 -16.51
C LEU A 851 -4.31 -14.52 -17.07
N ALA A 852 -4.41 -15.84 -16.98
CA ALA A 852 -3.43 -16.76 -17.56
C ALA A 852 -3.37 -16.62 -19.10
N GLU A 853 -4.53 -16.40 -19.77
CA GLU A 853 -4.55 -16.10 -21.21
C GLU A 853 -3.86 -14.76 -21.52
N LEU A 854 -4.12 -13.72 -20.73
CA LEU A 854 -3.41 -12.44 -20.86
C LEU A 854 -1.89 -12.61 -20.78
N LEU A 855 -1.41 -13.39 -19.79
CA LEU A 855 0.02 -13.65 -19.62
C LEU A 855 0.60 -14.45 -20.79
N ARG A 856 -0.19 -15.32 -21.45
CA ARG A 856 0.22 -15.98 -22.69
C ARG A 856 0.39 -14.98 -23.84
N LEU A 857 -0.50 -14.01 -23.97
CA LEU A 857 -0.36 -12.92 -24.95
C LEU A 857 0.89 -12.05 -24.67
N ALA A 858 1.15 -11.74 -23.41
CA ALA A 858 2.35 -11.01 -22.99
C ALA A 858 3.63 -11.77 -23.36
N ARG A 859 3.63 -13.11 -23.17
CA ARG A 859 4.75 -13.97 -23.56
C ARG A 859 4.99 -13.93 -25.08
N LYS A 860 3.94 -14.10 -25.89
CA LYS A 860 4.04 -14.01 -27.36
C LYS A 860 4.61 -12.67 -27.82
N LYS A 861 4.16 -11.56 -27.20
CA LYS A 861 4.67 -10.23 -27.53
C LYS A 861 6.16 -10.09 -27.19
N ARG A 862 6.61 -10.67 -26.08
CA ARG A 862 8.01 -10.66 -25.66
C ARG A 862 8.91 -11.51 -26.57
N GLU A 863 8.43 -12.67 -27.02
CA GLU A 863 9.16 -13.60 -27.88
C GLU A 863 9.21 -13.13 -29.33
N GLY A 864 8.20 -12.42 -29.82
CA GLY A 864 8.13 -11.89 -31.20
C GLY A 864 9.03 -10.69 -31.47
N LYS A 865 9.78 -10.16 -30.49
CA LYS A 865 10.76 -9.08 -30.68
C LYS A 865 12.18 -9.64 -30.69
N PRO A 866 13.07 -9.22 -31.62
CA PRO A 866 14.47 -9.63 -31.64
C PRO A 866 15.16 -9.22 -30.31
N ARG A 867 15.90 -10.14 -29.71
CA ARG A 867 16.63 -10.01 -28.42
C ARG A 867 17.72 -8.90 -28.40
N SER A 868 17.95 -8.19 -29.49
CA SER A 868 19.02 -7.18 -29.63
C SER A 868 18.83 -5.90 -28.83
N ALA A 869 17.66 -5.66 -28.21
CA ALA A 869 17.37 -4.42 -27.45
C ALA A 869 17.51 -4.54 -25.93
N MET A 870 17.85 -5.72 -25.37
CA MET A 870 17.89 -5.94 -23.92
C MET A 870 19.30 -5.92 -23.31
N HIS A 871 20.36 -5.70 -24.08
CA HIS A 871 21.76 -5.72 -23.61
C HIS A 871 22.57 -4.49 -24.02
N ALA A 872 21.92 -3.38 -24.39
CA ALA A 872 22.61 -2.11 -24.62
C ALA A 872 22.50 -1.18 -23.41
#